data_7a1711361ff85faa0a820940c595f70a
#
_entry.id   7a1711361ff85faa0a820940c595f70a
#
_cell.length_a   1.000
_cell.length_b   1.000
_cell.length_c   1.000
_cell.angle_alpha   90.00
_cell.angle_beta   90.00
_cell.angle_gamma   90.00
#
_symmetry.space_group_name_H-M   'P 1'
#
loop_
_entity.id
_entity.type
_entity.pdbx_description
1 polymer ?
#
loop_
_entity_poly.entity_id
_entity_poly.type
_entity_poly.pdbx_seq_one_letter_code
_entity_poly.pdbx_strand_id
1 'polypeptide(L)'
;AVLNIFIGSSQERVNLDLSSQPWNITLDHAAAWQNDELYLPPVDIKALPVNTPTGGWQLLKHPDKTGINLPATVEEHLWGWNGQTFGVTGNYTGVSWFETEVDIPAEWKDRRIAMNIGSVRFRAEIFVNHQLAGYDLVNSTPFSIDITPFIEPGKKNVITFRITDPNGNFNWKDSQVYTWGVYRTNPSHGFGGITGKVELEATGKLYVKDVFIKNQPEPHTIEVEVRAANETGASVTNKELCLEIKEHPNGQTVYRKNIRLESLKEGENLQTYQIKVPNAHLWSVDSPRLYDLKISLNDDAVTERFGFRWFEIKDIKGDRQFFLNGKRIVLRTAISWGFWLYNGITPSDELAKRQITIGKELGLNMLNFHRNIGQTNILDYADELGLLYFEEPGGNQYPIKNFNDNDKQSNFYFAYRNEKLARMIKRDRNHPSLIIYNLHNERGAYPQTQDYDQMRMAHALDPTRILTYNSSNGENPAEEHNTRFKLHLTPYDSTFYDYGWYDRHHAGGPGCYHDNLYLGKDNYHRFSDHKKEIVYWGEDGAIGTPPRLQLIREDILKSGKMNSWEADDYLQWYDAYDRFLKEKGFDKAFPTVDDLTRSMGNVSFYYQGRIIENIRISNTVDAYAVNGWESMKLENHSGIVDNYRFPKGDPEVMARYNAPLYLAVKMNRKVVSTGDTTLVDTYIVNEKNLKGSYILNLVAKDESGNVVTSHKERVTVKGGNDYGQCLQSGWAFIPKSKGYTRIEASLLKGKTELVKGDDLLFAVELNTKGITTQGSVADTTGALVNFLRGVGMEVPVYKGGTPEGNYLLVGAYEPTQWGSGMSDIMEWVYKGHTLIIVDNPERWAEFLADKEVLDYRGSKILGKSWYGGNFFNREHPIFMNLPANSAFNWEYQCFATYNRRRIGLRCFNGETLVGCVSDHKKEVYSALQVIPAGSGKVIITTLDIPACIKGIKEYTAPVDLDGMNESMNTFNTKSENRANVVGQQLLLNLLKEVYR
;
A
#
# COMPACT_ATOMS: atom_id res chain seq x y z
N ALA A 1 -4.26 52.84 48.73
CA ALA A 1 -4.20 51.70 47.79
C ALA A 1 -3.09 52.02 46.78
N VAL A 2 -1.91 51.37 46.97
CA VAL A 2 -0.78 51.42 46.05
C VAL A 2 -1.04 50.32 45.00
N LEU A 3 -1.30 50.74 43.79
CA LEU A 3 -1.42 49.87 42.63
C LEU A 3 -0.01 49.44 42.23
N ASN A 4 0.45 48.25 42.66
CA ASN A 4 1.63 47.63 42.11
C ASN A 4 1.31 47.17 40.69
N ILE A 5 1.69 48.01 39.73
CA ILE A 5 1.77 47.60 38.32
C ILE A 5 2.98 46.66 38.21
N PHE A 6 2.78 45.38 38.23
CA PHE A 6 3.72 44.40 37.70
C PHE A 6 3.75 44.57 36.17
N ILE A 7 4.70 45.32 35.68
CA ILE A 7 5.12 45.30 34.30
C ILE A 7 6.02 44.06 34.16
N GLY A 8 5.43 42.87 34.12
CA GLY A 8 6.07 41.68 33.63
C GLY A 8 5.87 41.66 32.13
N SER A 9 6.84 42.07 31.36
CA SER A 9 6.91 41.73 29.96
C SER A 9 7.17 40.22 29.85
N SER A 10 6.12 39.45 29.81
CA SER A 10 6.25 38.01 29.55
C SER A 10 6.77 37.88 28.13
N GLN A 11 8.01 37.41 27.99
CA GLN A 11 8.64 37.05 26.73
C GLN A 11 8.34 35.61 26.37
N GLU A 12 7.25 35.01 26.91
CA GLU A 12 6.80 33.68 26.63
C GLU A 12 6.62 33.47 25.13
N ARG A 13 7.03 32.29 24.63
CA ARG A 13 6.78 31.88 23.24
C ARG A 13 5.28 31.89 22.96
N VAL A 14 4.89 32.52 21.89
CA VAL A 14 3.50 32.58 21.45
C VAL A 14 3.42 32.22 19.98
N ASN A 15 2.51 31.31 19.64
CA ASN A 15 2.23 30.90 18.28
C ASN A 15 0.89 31.46 17.82
N LEU A 16 0.84 31.87 16.53
CA LEU A 16 -0.38 32.29 15.84
C LEU A 16 -0.55 31.43 14.59
N ASP A 17 -1.58 30.58 14.61
CA ASP A 17 -1.92 29.72 13.47
C ASP A 17 -2.46 30.55 12.31
N LEU A 18 -1.78 30.51 11.16
CA LEU A 18 -2.24 31.11 9.91
C LEU A 18 -2.98 30.10 9.02
N SER A 19 -2.92 28.81 9.32
CA SER A 19 -3.51 27.78 8.47
C SER A 19 -5.03 27.82 8.51
N SER A 20 -5.61 28.19 9.64
CA SER A 20 -7.05 28.38 9.82
C SER A 20 -7.57 29.77 9.39
N GLN A 21 -6.68 30.69 9.01
CA GLN A 21 -7.07 31.99 8.45
C GLN A 21 -7.57 31.81 7.01
N PRO A 22 -8.44 32.72 6.50
CA PRO A 22 -8.86 32.66 5.10
C PRO A 22 -7.73 33.09 4.15
N TRP A 23 -7.37 32.21 3.23
CA TRP A 23 -6.40 32.49 2.15
C TRP A 23 -7.12 32.65 0.82
N ASN A 24 -6.48 33.40 -0.10
CA ASN A 24 -6.90 33.56 -1.48
C ASN A 24 -5.88 32.92 -2.41
N ILE A 25 -6.33 32.31 -3.52
CA ILE A 25 -5.46 31.79 -4.58
C ILE A 25 -5.67 32.65 -5.84
N THR A 26 -4.57 33.09 -6.45
CA THR A 26 -4.57 33.75 -7.75
C THR A 26 -3.57 33.05 -8.68
N LEU A 27 -3.98 32.70 -9.89
CA LEU A 27 -3.11 32.10 -10.88
C LEU A 27 -2.45 33.15 -11.75
N ASP A 28 -1.15 33.08 -11.92
CA ASP A 28 -0.37 34.00 -12.74
C ASP A 28 0.10 33.29 -14.02
N HIS A 29 -0.83 33.15 -14.96
CA HIS A 29 -0.59 32.45 -16.22
C HIS A 29 0.49 33.09 -17.11
N ALA A 30 0.77 34.37 -16.93
CA ALA A 30 1.73 35.13 -17.72
C ALA A 30 3.13 35.18 -17.06
N ALA A 31 3.28 34.63 -15.84
CA ALA A 31 4.56 34.66 -15.16
C ALA A 31 5.60 33.79 -15.89
N ALA A 32 6.77 34.39 -16.11
CA ALA A 32 7.95 33.67 -16.57
C ALA A 32 8.62 32.97 -15.40
N TRP A 33 9.02 31.71 -15.57
CA TRP A 33 9.64 30.91 -14.49
C TRP A 33 10.55 29.79 -15.00
N GLN A 34 10.41 29.34 -16.26
CA GLN A 34 11.03 28.11 -16.76
C GLN A 34 12.56 28.15 -16.77
N ASN A 35 13.14 29.33 -16.87
CA ASN A 35 14.58 29.56 -16.91
C ASN A 35 15.11 30.29 -15.65
N ASP A 36 14.34 30.30 -14.58
CA ASP A 36 14.76 30.91 -13.33
C ASP A 36 16.04 30.29 -12.79
N GLU A 37 16.88 31.07 -12.14
CA GLU A 37 17.96 30.54 -11.33
C GLU A 37 17.40 29.99 -10.03
N LEU A 38 17.85 28.75 -9.68
CA LEU A 38 17.45 28.08 -8.46
C LEU A 38 18.56 28.18 -7.41
N TYR A 39 18.16 28.44 -6.19
CA TYR A 39 19.07 28.61 -5.05
C TYR A 39 18.72 27.55 -4.00
N LEU A 40 19.71 26.97 -3.36
CA LEU A 40 19.48 26.06 -2.24
C LEU A 40 19.63 26.81 -0.92
N PRO A 41 18.62 26.80 -0.03
CA PRO A 41 18.73 27.43 1.28
C PRO A 41 19.89 26.85 2.13
N PRO A 42 20.55 27.66 3.00
CA PRO A 42 20.22 29.05 3.29
C PRO A 42 20.68 30.02 2.21
N VAL A 43 19.88 31.07 1.93
CA VAL A 43 20.14 32.07 0.91
C VAL A 43 20.16 33.48 1.50
N ASP A 44 20.98 34.38 0.93
CA ASP A 44 20.87 35.78 1.21
C ASP A 44 19.71 36.40 0.38
N ILE A 45 18.59 36.66 1.04
CA ILE A 45 17.37 37.17 0.41
C ILE A 45 17.62 38.48 -0.36
N LYS A 46 18.55 39.32 0.10
CA LYS A 46 18.86 40.60 -0.55
C LYS A 46 19.57 40.41 -1.90
N ALA A 47 20.18 39.24 -2.12
CA ALA A 47 20.84 38.92 -3.37
C ALA A 47 19.89 38.24 -4.39
N LEU A 48 18.67 37.87 -3.99
CA LEU A 48 17.72 37.22 -4.86
C LEU A 48 16.98 38.21 -5.77
N PRO A 49 16.61 37.75 -6.99
CA PRO A 49 15.67 38.53 -7.81
C PRO A 49 14.30 38.60 -7.13
N VAL A 50 13.62 39.72 -7.25
CA VAL A 50 12.28 39.93 -6.71
C VAL A 50 11.26 39.71 -7.81
N ASN A 51 10.54 38.57 -7.76
CA ASN A 51 9.51 38.21 -8.72
C ASN A 51 8.14 38.70 -8.23
N THR A 52 7.67 39.83 -8.73
CA THR A 52 6.33 40.36 -8.41
C THR A 52 5.26 39.74 -9.32
N PRO A 53 3.96 39.86 -8.97
CA PRO A 53 2.87 39.41 -9.83
C PRO A 53 2.92 40.08 -11.20
N THR A 54 2.57 39.37 -12.27
CA THR A 54 2.53 39.90 -13.62
C THR A 54 1.51 41.05 -13.69
N GLY A 55 1.96 42.24 -14.10
CA GLY A 55 1.14 43.45 -14.05
C GLY A 55 1.04 44.11 -12.68
N GLY A 56 1.79 43.63 -11.68
CA GLY A 56 1.88 44.23 -10.34
C GLY A 56 0.88 43.64 -9.33
N TRP A 57 0.94 44.13 -8.09
CA TRP A 57 0.11 43.63 -6.96
C TRP A 57 -1.40 43.77 -7.15
N GLN A 58 -1.86 44.52 -8.19
CA GLN A 58 -3.28 44.60 -8.52
C GLN A 58 -3.86 43.25 -9.00
N LEU A 59 -3.03 42.35 -9.51
CA LEU A 59 -3.46 41.00 -9.92
C LEU A 59 -4.15 40.28 -8.74
N LEU A 60 -3.61 40.39 -7.53
CA LEU A 60 -4.10 39.68 -6.36
C LEU A 60 -5.42 40.23 -5.79
N LYS A 61 -5.90 41.40 -6.27
CA LYS A 61 -7.21 41.94 -5.88
C LYS A 61 -8.39 41.16 -6.50
N HIS A 62 -8.13 40.33 -7.47
CA HIS A 62 -9.14 39.52 -8.15
C HIS A 62 -8.74 38.06 -8.09
N PRO A 63 -8.81 37.44 -6.91
CA PRO A 63 -8.42 36.04 -6.74
C PRO A 63 -9.36 35.08 -7.47
N ASP A 64 -8.79 33.97 -7.98
CA ASP A 64 -9.54 32.89 -8.61
C ASP A 64 -10.31 32.05 -7.57
N LYS A 65 -9.80 32.00 -6.34
CA LYS A 65 -10.43 31.32 -5.20
C LYS A 65 -10.20 32.08 -3.91
N THR A 66 -11.23 32.16 -3.07
CA THR A 66 -11.20 32.87 -1.79
C THR A 66 -11.61 31.98 -0.63
N GLY A 67 -11.15 32.36 0.57
CA GLY A 67 -11.61 31.77 1.83
C GLY A 67 -11.22 30.31 2.03
N ILE A 68 -10.03 29.92 1.54
CA ILE A 68 -9.49 28.58 1.73
C ILE A 68 -8.66 28.49 3.02
N ASN A 69 -8.59 27.29 3.59
CA ASN A 69 -7.69 26.95 4.69
C ASN A 69 -6.47 26.19 4.17
N LEU A 70 -5.35 26.23 4.91
CA LEU A 70 -4.17 25.42 4.62
C LEU A 70 -4.18 24.12 5.45
N PRO A 71 -3.55 23.05 4.97
CA PRO A 71 -2.84 22.91 3.69
C PRO A 71 -3.77 22.98 2.48
N ALA A 72 -3.27 23.51 1.36
CA ALA A 72 -4.06 23.65 0.13
C ALA A 72 -3.19 23.58 -1.12
N THR A 73 -3.72 22.97 -2.17
CA THR A 73 -3.12 22.94 -3.51
C THR A 73 -4.01 23.65 -4.51
N VAL A 74 -3.44 24.05 -5.64
CA VAL A 74 -4.20 24.65 -6.74
C VAL A 74 -5.28 23.70 -7.22
N GLU A 75 -4.93 22.45 -7.42
CA GLU A 75 -5.82 21.42 -7.96
C GLU A 75 -6.96 21.07 -7.01
N GLU A 76 -6.77 21.14 -5.70
CA GLU A 76 -7.85 20.90 -4.74
C GLU A 76 -9.02 21.88 -4.92
N HIS A 77 -8.71 23.14 -5.24
CA HIS A 77 -9.68 24.21 -5.23
C HIS A 77 -10.14 24.64 -6.62
N LEU A 78 -9.34 24.37 -7.66
CA LEU A 78 -9.55 24.83 -9.03
C LEU A 78 -9.65 23.68 -10.04
N TRP A 79 -9.80 22.44 -9.58
CA TRP A 79 -9.98 21.27 -10.43
C TRP A 79 -11.19 21.43 -11.34
N GLY A 80 -11.00 21.18 -12.65
CA GLY A 80 -12.06 21.36 -13.64
C GLY A 80 -12.47 22.80 -13.89
N TRP A 81 -11.84 23.76 -13.22
CA TRP A 81 -12.09 25.17 -13.43
C TRP A 81 -11.64 25.59 -14.82
N ASN A 82 -12.54 26.20 -15.60
CA ASN A 82 -12.43 26.58 -17.01
C ASN A 82 -12.24 25.45 -18.04
N GLY A 83 -12.24 24.19 -17.65
CA GLY A 83 -12.35 23.03 -18.56
C GLY A 83 -11.15 22.71 -19.44
N GLN A 84 -10.19 23.61 -19.61
CA GLN A 84 -9.04 23.44 -20.49
C GLN A 84 -7.70 23.48 -19.77
N THR A 85 -7.52 24.41 -18.85
CA THR A 85 -6.27 24.59 -18.11
C THR A 85 -6.12 23.56 -17.01
N PHE A 86 -7.24 23.14 -16.44
CA PHE A 86 -7.32 22.17 -15.35
C PHE A 86 -8.14 20.96 -15.79
N GLY A 87 -7.90 20.51 -17.00
CA GLY A 87 -8.62 19.35 -17.54
C GLY A 87 -8.59 18.13 -16.61
N VAL A 88 -9.07 17.01 -17.09
CA VAL A 88 -9.17 15.72 -16.35
C VAL A 88 -7.86 15.31 -15.64
N THR A 89 -6.72 15.85 -16.04
CA THR A 89 -5.41 15.57 -15.43
C THR A 89 -5.08 16.48 -14.26
N GLY A 90 -5.82 17.56 -14.05
CA GLY A 90 -5.60 18.51 -12.97
C GLY A 90 -4.24 19.20 -12.95
N ASN A 91 -3.57 19.20 -14.03
CA ASN A 91 -2.16 19.49 -14.18
C ASN A 91 -1.91 21.00 -14.33
N TYR A 92 -1.85 21.73 -13.25
CA TYR A 92 -1.40 23.11 -13.29
C TYR A 92 0.14 23.17 -13.17
N THR A 93 0.79 23.67 -14.21
CA THR A 93 2.23 24.01 -14.18
C THR A 93 2.37 25.51 -14.36
N GLY A 94 3.06 26.15 -13.43
CA GLY A 94 3.21 27.60 -13.45
C GLY A 94 3.27 28.23 -12.08
N VAL A 95 2.88 29.50 -12.03
CA VAL A 95 2.93 30.31 -10.82
C VAL A 95 1.54 30.54 -10.26
N SER A 96 1.40 30.25 -8.97
CA SER A 96 0.21 30.59 -8.18
C SER A 96 0.62 31.48 -6.99
N TRP A 97 -0.27 32.39 -6.63
CA TRP A 97 -0.12 33.28 -5.49
C TRP A 97 -1.13 32.89 -4.41
N PHE A 98 -0.65 32.71 -3.19
CA PHE A 98 -1.47 32.51 -2.00
C PHE A 98 -1.32 33.72 -1.10
N GLU A 99 -2.43 34.37 -0.73
CA GLU A 99 -2.41 35.59 0.05
C GLU A 99 -3.37 35.56 1.22
N THR A 100 -2.93 36.08 2.36
CA THR A 100 -3.78 36.28 3.55
C THR A 100 -3.41 37.61 4.25
N GLU A 101 -4.36 38.18 4.98
CA GLU A 101 -4.16 39.30 5.87
C GLU A 101 -4.17 38.81 7.33
N VAL A 102 -3.27 39.32 8.14
CA VAL A 102 -3.14 38.96 9.54
C VAL A 102 -2.93 40.18 10.43
N ASP A 103 -3.68 40.27 11.52
CA ASP A 103 -3.47 41.28 12.57
C ASP A 103 -2.38 40.77 13.53
N ILE A 104 -1.28 41.52 13.63
CA ILE A 104 -0.17 41.18 14.51
C ILE A 104 -0.33 41.91 15.84
N PRO A 105 -0.31 41.21 16.98
CA PRO A 105 -0.45 41.82 18.28
C PRO A 105 0.60 42.89 18.55
N ALA A 106 0.20 44.03 19.12
CA ALA A 106 1.10 45.15 19.39
C ALA A 106 2.19 44.77 20.41
N GLU A 107 1.90 43.81 21.32
CA GLU A 107 2.83 43.29 22.31
C GLU A 107 3.96 42.42 21.70
N TRP A 108 3.90 42.11 20.40
CA TRP A 108 4.98 41.47 19.70
C TRP A 108 6.11 42.43 19.26
N LYS A 109 5.92 43.70 19.49
CA LYS A 109 6.98 44.68 19.27
C LYS A 109 8.24 44.31 20.07
N ASP A 110 9.38 44.46 19.44
CA ASP A 110 10.71 44.12 19.98
C ASP A 110 10.96 42.58 20.22
N ARG A 111 10.06 41.75 19.77
CA ARG A 111 10.25 40.28 19.76
C ARG A 111 10.86 39.81 18.43
N ARG A 112 11.50 38.67 18.46
CA ARG A 112 11.80 37.92 17.23
C ARG A 112 10.51 37.29 16.74
N ILE A 113 10.20 37.47 15.46
CA ILE A 113 9.01 36.87 14.84
C ILE A 113 9.46 36.00 13.67
N ALA A 114 9.26 34.71 13.79
CA ALA A 114 9.52 33.71 12.77
C ALA A 114 8.22 33.24 12.12
N MET A 115 8.27 32.93 10.84
CA MET A 115 7.23 32.18 10.15
C MET A 115 7.70 30.75 9.96
N ASN A 116 7.01 29.81 10.58
CA ASN A 116 7.25 28.38 10.47
C ASN A 116 6.31 27.79 9.42
N ILE A 117 6.87 27.18 8.39
CA ILE A 117 6.16 26.59 7.25
C ILE A 117 6.42 25.09 7.25
N GLY A 118 5.37 24.28 7.36
CA GLY A 118 5.47 22.82 7.40
C GLY A 118 5.97 22.23 6.09
N SER A 119 5.47 22.69 4.97
CA SER A 119 5.99 22.37 3.64
C SER A 119 5.32 23.19 2.55
N VAL A 120 6.01 23.33 1.42
CA VAL A 120 5.47 23.87 0.16
C VAL A 120 5.84 22.96 -0.98
N ARG A 121 5.07 22.98 -2.07
CA ARG A 121 5.42 22.33 -3.33
C ARG A 121 5.14 23.28 -4.49
N PHE A 122 6.12 23.71 -5.26
CA PHE A 122 7.53 23.32 -5.19
C PHE A 122 8.38 24.47 -4.63
N ARG A 123 8.73 25.48 -5.43
CA ARG A 123 9.48 26.65 -5.00
C ARG A 123 8.56 27.73 -4.42
N ALA A 124 8.89 28.23 -3.26
CA ALA A 124 8.20 29.34 -2.61
C ALA A 124 9.09 30.59 -2.49
N GLU A 125 8.54 31.72 -2.86
CA GLU A 125 9.05 33.05 -2.56
C GLU A 125 8.01 33.73 -1.65
N ILE A 126 8.42 34.11 -0.45
CA ILE A 126 7.51 34.62 0.59
C ILE A 126 7.67 36.12 0.73
N PHE A 127 6.54 36.81 0.67
CA PHE A 127 6.48 38.25 0.80
C PHE A 127 5.70 38.63 2.07
N VAL A 128 6.19 39.62 2.77
CA VAL A 128 5.49 40.28 3.89
C VAL A 128 5.39 41.78 3.53
N ASN A 129 4.14 42.27 3.51
CA ASN A 129 3.86 43.67 3.10
C ASN A 129 4.50 44.01 1.74
N HIS A 130 4.43 43.08 0.78
CA HIS A 130 5.00 43.20 -0.56
C HIS A 130 6.54 43.24 -0.63
N GLN A 131 7.25 42.97 0.45
CA GLN A 131 8.71 42.86 0.49
C GLN A 131 9.12 41.40 0.53
N LEU A 132 10.08 40.97 -0.28
CA LEU A 132 10.60 39.61 -0.26
C LEU A 132 11.25 39.32 1.09
N ALA A 133 10.68 38.40 1.86
CA ALA A 133 11.09 38.06 3.21
C ALA A 133 11.68 36.63 3.32
N GLY A 134 11.39 35.76 2.36
CA GLY A 134 11.86 34.38 2.41
C GLY A 134 11.85 33.66 1.06
N TYR A 135 12.59 32.57 1.04
CA TYR A 135 12.71 31.69 -0.15
C TYR A 135 12.98 30.27 0.30
N ASP A 136 12.30 29.31 -0.31
CA ASP A 136 12.61 27.87 -0.17
C ASP A 136 12.20 27.09 -1.43
N LEU A 137 12.83 25.93 -1.64
CA LEU A 137 12.47 25.00 -2.71
C LEU A 137 12.62 23.53 -2.33
N VAL A 138 12.91 23.24 -1.05
CA VAL A 138 13.08 21.86 -0.58
C VAL A 138 11.72 21.29 -0.17
N ASN A 139 11.00 20.80 -1.15
CA ASN A 139 9.60 20.36 -0.97
C ASN A 139 9.42 19.23 0.05
N SER A 140 8.21 19.17 0.60
CA SER A 140 7.77 18.15 1.61
C SER A 140 8.54 18.21 2.93
N THR A 141 9.27 19.28 3.20
CA THR A 141 10.06 19.50 4.42
C THR A 141 9.78 20.84 5.05
N PRO A 142 9.90 20.96 6.39
CA PRO A 142 9.66 22.22 7.06
C PRO A 142 10.84 23.18 6.89
N PHE A 143 10.51 24.46 6.95
CA PHE A 143 11.50 25.54 7.06
C PHE A 143 10.94 26.72 7.85
N SER A 144 11.84 27.57 8.34
CA SER A 144 11.49 28.78 9.11
C SER A 144 12.23 29.99 8.56
N ILE A 145 11.54 31.12 8.48
CA ILE A 145 12.11 32.39 8.06
C ILE A 145 11.92 33.45 9.15
N ASP A 146 12.92 34.29 9.37
CA ASP A 146 12.81 35.44 10.27
C ASP A 146 12.16 36.59 9.51
N ILE A 147 10.93 36.91 9.90
CA ILE A 147 10.14 38.02 9.30
C ILE A 147 10.13 39.28 10.15
N THR A 148 10.86 39.28 11.25
CA THR A 148 10.95 40.45 12.17
C THR A 148 11.20 41.78 11.45
N PRO A 149 12.09 41.85 10.43
CA PRO A 149 12.35 43.12 9.73
C PRO A 149 11.21 43.60 8.82
N PHE A 150 10.25 42.74 8.48
CA PHE A 150 9.25 42.99 7.44
C PHE A 150 7.83 43.16 8.00
N ILE A 151 7.61 42.77 9.26
CA ILE A 151 6.30 42.74 9.90
C ILE A 151 6.08 44.00 10.78
N GLU A 152 4.82 44.45 10.83
CA GLU A 152 4.46 45.66 11.60
C GLU A 152 3.53 45.26 12.77
N PRO A 153 4.05 45.03 14.01
CA PRO A 153 3.23 44.77 15.18
C PRO A 153 2.21 45.91 15.47
N GLY A 154 1.01 45.51 15.88
CA GLY A 154 -0.11 46.43 16.12
C GLY A 154 -0.85 46.87 14.85
N LYS A 155 -0.53 46.26 13.72
CA LYS A 155 -1.16 46.57 12.43
C LYS A 155 -1.57 45.28 11.73
N LYS A 156 -2.42 45.44 10.73
CA LYS A 156 -2.73 44.44 9.73
C LYS A 156 -1.55 44.32 8.76
N ASN A 157 -1.09 43.09 8.54
CA ASN A 157 -0.01 42.77 7.62
C ASN A 157 -0.53 41.84 6.52
N VAL A 158 0.06 41.92 5.32
CA VAL A 158 -0.25 41.04 4.19
C VAL A 158 0.88 40.04 4.04
N ILE A 159 0.54 38.77 4.01
CA ILE A 159 1.48 37.67 3.79
C ILE A 159 1.12 37.01 2.46
N THR A 160 2.10 36.95 1.56
CA THR A 160 1.90 36.44 0.21
C THR A 160 2.96 35.38 -0.13
N PHE A 161 2.57 34.24 -0.66
CA PHE A 161 3.46 33.22 -1.19
C PHE A 161 3.33 33.17 -2.71
N ARG A 162 4.43 33.31 -3.41
CA ARG A 162 4.56 32.98 -4.83
C ARG A 162 5.03 31.53 -4.90
N ILE A 163 4.16 30.62 -5.32
CA ILE A 163 4.49 29.23 -5.49
C ILE A 163 4.70 28.95 -6.97
N THR A 164 5.84 28.34 -7.33
CA THR A 164 6.09 27.87 -8.69
C THR A 164 6.08 26.36 -8.71
N ASP A 165 5.13 25.75 -9.43
CA ASP A 165 5.09 24.33 -9.66
C ASP A 165 5.52 24.00 -11.10
N PRO A 166 6.67 23.33 -11.29
CA PRO A 166 7.20 23.03 -12.61
C PRO A 166 6.59 21.80 -13.24
N ASN A 167 5.93 20.92 -12.45
CA ASN A 167 5.43 19.64 -12.94
C ASN A 167 4.25 19.11 -12.13
N GLY A 168 3.18 19.83 -11.99
CA GLY A 168 1.98 19.44 -11.24
C GLY A 168 1.40 18.03 -11.53
N ASN A 169 2.16 17.15 -12.11
CA ASN A 169 1.74 15.81 -12.48
C ASN A 169 1.79 14.84 -11.30
N PHE A 170 0.74 14.03 -11.18
CA PHE A 170 0.56 13.11 -10.07
C PHE A 170 0.75 11.67 -10.55
N ASN A 171 2.01 11.22 -10.67
CA ASN A 171 2.33 9.83 -10.97
C ASN A 171 3.65 9.42 -10.29
N TRP A 172 3.92 8.12 -10.23
CA TRP A 172 5.11 7.57 -9.60
C TRP A 172 6.43 8.06 -10.23
N LYS A 173 6.41 8.51 -11.48
CA LYS A 173 7.57 9.07 -12.17
C LYS A 173 8.05 10.37 -11.56
N ASP A 174 7.20 11.07 -10.83
CA ASP A 174 7.56 12.28 -10.10
C ASP A 174 8.57 12.04 -8.97
N SER A 175 8.75 10.79 -8.54
CA SER A 175 9.84 10.42 -7.64
C SER A 175 11.21 10.41 -8.33
N GLN A 176 11.27 10.54 -9.64
CA GLN A 176 12.49 10.57 -10.44
C GLN A 176 13.09 11.97 -10.49
N VAL A 177 14.33 12.06 -10.99
CA VAL A 177 15.00 13.34 -11.22
C VAL A 177 14.22 14.16 -12.23
N TYR A 178 13.90 15.38 -11.85
CA TYR A 178 13.26 16.40 -12.68
C TYR A 178 14.27 17.48 -13.08
N THR A 179 14.21 17.91 -14.34
CA THR A 179 15.08 18.98 -14.86
C THR A 179 14.30 20.30 -14.92
N TRP A 180 14.78 21.33 -14.25
CA TRP A 180 14.29 22.71 -14.34
C TRP A 180 15.39 23.63 -14.82
N GLY A 181 15.31 24.11 -16.06
CA GLY A 181 16.40 24.81 -16.70
C GLY A 181 17.67 23.96 -16.74
N VAL A 182 18.73 24.46 -16.08
CA VAL A 182 20.02 23.74 -15.95
C VAL A 182 20.14 22.94 -14.65
N TYR A 183 19.10 22.89 -13.83
CA TYR A 183 19.12 22.23 -12.53
C TYR A 183 18.41 20.87 -12.59
N ARG A 184 18.88 19.95 -11.75
CA ARG A 184 18.21 18.68 -11.46
C ARG A 184 17.71 18.71 -10.03
N THR A 185 16.46 18.33 -9.86
CA THR A 185 15.78 18.23 -8.57
C THR A 185 15.09 16.88 -8.45
N ASN A 186 14.68 16.53 -7.27
CA ASN A 186 13.88 15.33 -7.01
C ASN A 186 12.63 15.75 -6.20
N PRO A 187 11.64 16.38 -6.85
CA PRO A 187 10.39 16.67 -6.20
C PRO A 187 9.64 15.34 -5.98
N SER A 188 9.09 15.14 -4.78
CA SER A 188 8.12 14.08 -4.57
C SER A 188 6.88 14.35 -5.43
N HIS A 189 6.09 13.30 -5.69
CA HIS A 189 4.80 13.46 -6.36
C HIS A 189 3.91 14.48 -5.62
N GLY A 190 2.94 15.05 -6.30
CA GLY A 190 1.96 15.97 -5.72
C GLY A 190 1.60 17.15 -6.59
N PHE A 191 0.77 18.02 -6.05
CA PHE A 191 0.27 19.24 -6.67
C PHE A 191 0.90 20.48 -6.03
N GLY A 192 0.95 21.58 -6.78
CA GLY A 192 1.53 22.85 -6.34
C GLY A 192 0.69 23.57 -5.28
N GLY A 193 1.33 24.06 -4.22
CA GLY A 193 0.65 24.80 -3.18
C GLY A 193 1.40 24.84 -1.86
N ILE A 194 0.71 25.30 -0.82
CA ILE A 194 1.19 25.28 0.56
C ILE A 194 0.69 23.96 1.17
N THR A 195 1.58 22.98 1.29
CA THR A 195 1.25 21.59 1.60
C THR A 195 1.42 21.23 3.08
N GLY A 196 1.85 22.16 3.90
CA GLY A 196 1.96 22.07 5.35
C GLY A 196 1.30 23.21 6.07
N LYS A 197 1.26 23.13 7.40
CA LYS A 197 0.76 24.23 8.25
C LYS A 197 1.68 25.44 8.14
N VAL A 198 1.11 26.62 8.34
CA VAL A 198 1.84 27.88 8.44
C VAL A 198 1.46 28.56 9.76
N GLU A 199 2.46 28.92 10.55
CA GLU A 199 2.27 29.62 11.81
C GLU A 199 3.31 30.72 12.01
N LEU A 200 2.96 31.77 12.75
CA LEU A 200 3.89 32.76 13.25
C LEU A 200 4.25 32.42 14.69
N GLU A 201 5.54 32.51 14.98
CA GLU A 201 6.09 32.28 16.32
C GLU A 201 6.79 33.54 16.79
N ALA A 202 6.36 34.08 17.92
CA ALA A 202 7.01 35.20 18.57
C ALA A 202 7.78 34.76 19.81
N THR A 203 9.11 34.96 19.82
CA THR A 203 9.99 34.60 20.93
C THR A 203 10.76 35.79 21.45
N GLY A 204 11.39 35.66 22.62
CA GLY A 204 12.49 36.55 23.01
C GLY A 204 13.73 36.26 22.15
N LYS A 205 14.78 37.08 22.33
CA LYS A 205 16.08 36.90 21.66
C LYS A 205 16.94 35.77 22.23
N LEU A 206 16.54 35.20 23.33
CA LEU A 206 17.12 33.96 23.90
C LEU A 206 16.01 32.91 23.92
N TYR A 207 16.15 31.87 23.11
CA TYR A 207 15.09 30.86 22.91
C TYR A 207 15.64 29.48 22.64
N VAL A 208 14.82 28.46 22.84
CA VAL A 208 15.11 27.07 22.45
C VAL A 208 14.81 26.89 20.96
N LYS A 209 15.83 26.57 20.20
CA LYS A 209 15.75 26.45 18.74
C LYS A 209 15.39 25.05 18.27
N ASP A 210 15.92 24.02 18.97
CA ASP A 210 15.78 22.62 18.55
C ASP A 210 15.98 21.70 19.74
N VAL A 211 15.27 20.58 19.77
CA VAL A 211 15.34 19.55 20.78
C VAL A 211 15.42 18.18 20.11
N PHE A 212 16.41 17.38 20.50
CA PHE A 212 16.52 16.02 20.06
C PHE A 212 16.58 15.05 21.23
N ILE A 213 15.68 14.05 21.26
CA ILE A 213 15.55 13.06 22.31
C ILE A 213 16.03 11.72 21.78
N LYS A 214 17.22 11.30 22.17
CA LYS A 214 17.87 10.08 21.74
C LYS A 214 17.63 8.94 22.72
N ASN A 215 16.82 7.98 22.37
CA ASN A 215 16.71 6.74 23.12
C ASN A 215 18.05 6.00 23.19
N GLN A 216 18.38 5.45 24.36
CA GLN A 216 19.63 4.74 24.60
C GLN A 216 19.40 3.22 24.65
N PRO A 217 20.43 2.39 24.38
CA PRO A 217 20.33 0.93 24.55
C PRO A 217 19.92 0.49 25.96
N GLU A 218 20.31 1.27 26.97
CA GLU A 218 19.87 1.04 28.34
C GLU A 218 18.40 1.43 28.48
N PRO A 219 17.50 0.52 28.87
CA PRO A 219 16.07 0.81 29.03
C PRO A 219 15.83 2.01 29.94
N HIS A 220 14.80 2.81 29.63
CA HIS A 220 14.38 3.99 30.38
C HIS A 220 15.43 5.14 30.43
N THR A 221 16.42 5.12 29.56
CA THR A 221 17.46 6.14 29.47
C THR A 221 17.36 6.87 28.13
N ILE A 222 17.44 8.20 28.18
CA ILE A 222 17.50 9.07 27.00
C ILE A 222 18.65 10.04 27.15
N GLU A 223 19.22 10.45 26.01
CA GLU A 223 20.06 11.64 25.89
C GLU A 223 19.24 12.74 25.25
N VAL A 224 19.23 13.91 25.85
CA VAL A 224 18.51 15.08 25.35
C VAL A 224 19.51 16.14 24.90
N GLU A 225 19.50 16.46 23.62
CA GLU A 225 20.20 17.62 23.06
C GLU A 225 19.25 18.81 23.00
N VAL A 226 19.64 19.91 23.60
CA VAL A 226 18.94 21.21 23.57
C VAL A 226 19.82 22.23 22.85
N ARG A 227 19.35 22.76 21.71
CA ARG A 227 19.99 23.86 21.01
C ARG A 227 19.30 25.16 21.41
N ALA A 228 20.01 25.99 22.16
CA ALA A 228 19.54 27.31 22.51
C ALA A 228 20.16 28.33 21.55
N ALA A 229 19.35 29.27 21.05
CA ALA A 229 19.81 30.41 20.28
C ALA A 229 19.85 31.67 21.15
N ASN A 230 20.96 32.39 21.12
CA ASN A 230 21.17 33.67 21.77
C ASN A 230 21.41 34.72 20.69
N GLU A 231 20.44 35.61 20.45
CA GLU A 231 20.47 36.71 19.47
C GLU A 231 20.44 38.05 20.20
N THR A 232 20.94 38.12 21.43
CA THR A 232 20.94 39.35 22.22
C THR A 232 22.06 40.34 21.88
N GLY A 233 23.02 39.94 21.01
CA GLY A 233 24.18 40.72 20.63
C GLY A 233 25.37 40.57 21.59
N ALA A 234 25.25 39.75 22.65
CA ALA A 234 26.32 39.48 23.60
C ALA A 234 26.14 38.12 24.31
N SER A 235 27.17 37.63 24.95
CA SER A 235 27.06 36.47 25.82
C SER A 235 26.18 36.74 27.03
N VAL A 236 25.23 35.85 27.32
CA VAL A 236 24.38 35.92 28.51
C VAL A 236 24.83 34.91 29.56
N THR A 237 24.73 35.26 30.82
CA THR A 237 25.20 34.43 31.93
C THR A 237 24.06 34.12 32.91
N ASN A 238 24.29 33.10 33.74
CA ASN A 238 23.38 32.73 34.87
C ASN A 238 21.91 32.54 34.41
N LYS A 239 21.71 31.86 33.32
CA LYS A 239 20.37 31.51 32.86
C LYS A 239 19.92 30.21 33.48
N GLU A 240 18.60 30.02 33.63
CA GLU A 240 18.00 28.80 34.14
C GLU A 240 17.40 27.98 33.01
N LEU A 241 17.75 26.70 32.99
CA LEU A 241 17.15 25.69 32.11
C LEU A 241 16.42 24.67 32.97
N CYS A 242 15.13 24.43 32.72
CA CYS A 242 14.36 23.39 33.37
C CYS A 242 13.98 22.30 32.36
N LEU A 243 14.27 21.06 32.71
CA LEU A 243 13.81 19.87 31.98
C LEU A 243 12.74 19.18 32.81
N GLU A 244 11.53 19.04 32.28
CA GLU A 244 10.42 18.35 32.94
C GLU A 244 9.79 17.32 32.00
N ILE A 245 9.70 16.04 32.44
CA ILE A 245 9.04 14.97 31.69
C ILE A 245 7.73 14.63 32.40
N LYS A 246 6.64 14.62 31.65
CA LYS A 246 5.30 14.21 32.10
C LYS A 246 4.79 13.05 31.25
N GLU A 247 3.94 12.21 31.84
CA GLU A 247 3.16 11.26 31.06
C GLU A 247 2.18 11.99 30.13
N HIS A 248 2.12 11.58 28.89
CA HIS A 248 1.20 12.17 27.89
C HIS A 248 -0.16 11.42 27.92
N PRO A 249 -1.31 12.10 27.73
CA PRO A 249 -1.54 13.53 27.89
C PRO A 249 -1.79 13.90 29.35
N ASN A 250 -1.29 15.06 29.78
CA ASN A 250 -1.63 15.67 31.09
C ASN A 250 -1.38 14.83 32.37
N GLY A 251 -0.45 13.87 32.30
CA GLY A 251 -0.15 12.95 33.38
C GLY A 251 0.80 13.51 34.43
N GLN A 252 1.31 12.61 35.27
CA GLN A 252 2.23 12.96 36.35
C GLN A 252 3.60 13.38 35.82
N THR A 253 4.25 14.30 36.52
CA THR A 253 5.67 14.60 36.32
C THR A 253 6.49 13.39 36.81
N VAL A 254 7.24 12.76 35.92
CA VAL A 254 8.10 11.59 36.19
C VAL A 254 9.56 11.97 36.31
N TYR A 255 9.92 13.15 35.85
CA TYR A 255 11.26 13.71 35.96
C TYR A 255 11.20 15.24 35.93
N ARG A 256 12.03 15.88 36.78
CA ARG A 256 12.26 17.34 36.75
C ARG A 256 13.67 17.67 37.24
N LYS A 257 14.33 18.55 36.49
CA LYS A 257 15.66 19.05 36.84
C LYS A 257 15.82 20.50 36.42
N ASN A 258 16.22 21.36 37.37
CA ASN A 258 16.63 22.72 37.12
C ASN A 258 18.17 22.75 36.99
N ILE A 259 18.67 23.45 35.98
CA ILE A 259 20.07 23.50 35.59
C ILE A 259 20.44 24.97 35.42
N ARG A 260 21.47 25.42 36.11
CA ARG A 260 22.04 26.74 35.95
C ARG A 260 23.08 26.70 34.84
N LEU A 261 22.84 27.47 33.77
CA LEU A 261 23.76 27.66 32.65
C LEU A 261 24.69 28.82 32.98
N GLU A 262 25.96 28.55 33.05
CA GLU A 262 26.97 29.56 33.41
C GLU A 262 27.07 30.68 32.36
N SER A 263 27.10 30.27 31.07
CA SER A 263 27.19 31.20 29.96
C SER A 263 26.59 30.58 28.69
N LEU A 264 25.86 31.39 27.92
CA LEU A 264 25.45 31.09 26.54
C LEU A 264 26.05 32.17 25.63
N LYS A 265 26.93 31.74 24.72
CA LYS A 265 27.59 32.66 23.75
C LYS A 265 26.55 33.19 22.75
N GLU A 266 26.89 34.26 22.10
CA GLU A 266 26.10 34.73 20.92
C GLU A 266 26.03 33.65 19.85
N GLY A 267 24.85 33.46 19.25
CA GLY A 267 24.55 32.40 18.29
C GLY A 267 24.04 31.11 18.94
N GLU A 268 24.28 29.95 18.32
CA GLU A 268 23.77 28.66 18.76
C GLU A 268 24.65 28.04 19.85
N ASN A 269 24.01 27.47 20.85
CA ASN A 269 24.63 26.75 21.96
C ASN A 269 23.99 25.40 22.14
N LEU A 270 24.79 24.31 22.06
CA LEU A 270 24.34 22.94 22.28
C LEU A 270 24.57 22.53 23.74
N GLN A 271 23.54 22.01 24.38
CA GLN A 271 23.56 21.44 25.72
C GLN A 271 23.08 19.98 25.64
N THR A 272 23.77 19.06 26.31
CA THR A 272 23.44 17.62 26.27
C THR A 272 23.24 17.09 27.69
N TYR A 273 22.16 16.32 27.89
CA TYR A 273 21.79 15.78 29.21
C TYR A 273 21.42 14.31 29.10
N GLN A 274 22.01 13.50 29.98
CA GLN A 274 21.60 12.12 30.19
C GLN A 274 20.48 12.10 31.24
N ILE A 275 19.35 11.45 30.91
CA ILE A 275 18.18 11.33 31.78
C ILE A 275 17.79 9.87 31.89
N LYS A 276 17.63 9.39 33.13
CA LYS A 276 17.11 8.07 33.41
C LYS A 276 15.82 8.18 34.22
N VAL A 277 14.75 7.49 33.73
CA VAL A 277 13.43 7.43 34.35
C VAL A 277 13.09 5.94 34.61
N PRO A 278 13.55 5.34 35.73
CA PRO A 278 13.51 3.88 35.90
C PRO A 278 12.13 3.23 35.80
N ASN A 279 11.08 3.97 36.14
CA ASN A 279 9.70 3.48 36.14
C ASN A 279 8.88 3.92 34.91
N ALA A 280 9.51 4.50 33.90
CA ALA A 280 8.81 4.88 32.69
C ALA A 280 8.25 3.63 31.96
N HIS A 281 7.07 3.74 31.42
CA HIS A 281 6.51 2.70 30.57
C HIS A 281 7.15 2.79 29.18
N LEU A 282 7.60 1.66 28.65
CA LEU A 282 8.17 1.63 27.30
C LEU A 282 7.06 1.71 26.25
N TRP A 283 7.30 2.51 25.22
CA TRP A 283 6.45 2.57 24.04
C TRP A 283 6.56 1.28 23.23
N SER A 284 5.45 0.72 22.83
CA SER A 284 5.39 -0.41 21.87
C SER A 284 4.11 -0.37 21.07
N VAL A 285 4.04 -1.18 20.00
CA VAL A 285 2.84 -1.32 19.14
C VAL A 285 1.58 -1.69 19.95
N ASP A 286 1.73 -2.56 20.94
CA ASP A 286 0.61 -3.02 21.79
C ASP A 286 0.33 -2.08 22.98
N SER A 287 1.29 -1.21 23.33
CA SER A 287 1.19 -0.28 24.46
C SER A 287 1.93 1.02 24.13
N PRO A 288 1.31 1.92 23.36
CA PRO A 288 1.94 3.14 22.86
C PRO A 288 1.94 4.24 23.94
N ARG A 289 2.80 4.09 24.96
CA ARG A 289 2.95 5.05 26.05
C ARG A 289 3.88 6.18 25.66
N LEU A 290 3.36 7.40 25.74
CA LEU A 290 4.06 8.61 25.34
C LEU A 290 4.33 9.52 26.55
N TYR A 291 5.29 10.41 26.37
CA TYR A 291 5.72 11.40 27.34
C TYR A 291 5.91 12.75 26.65
N ASP A 292 5.69 13.82 27.40
CA ASP A 292 5.96 15.18 27.01
C ASP A 292 7.21 15.68 27.77
N LEU A 293 8.29 16.03 27.03
CA LEU A 293 9.44 16.72 27.57
C LEU A 293 9.26 18.21 27.36
N LYS A 294 8.97 18.93 28.43
CA LYS A 294 8.97 20.38 28.47
C LYS A 294 10.37 20.90 28.82
N ILE A 295 10.89 21.76 27.97
CA ILE A 295 12.15 22.47 28.17
C ILE A 295 11.84 23.94 28.32
N SER A 296 12.19 24.52 29.46
CA SER A 296 12.02 25.94 29.72
C SER A 296 13.39 26.60 29.85
N LEU A 297 13.65 27.65 29.07
CA LEU A 297 14.86 28.47 29.12
C LEU A 297 14.46 29.90 29.46
N ASN A 298 14.59 30.29 30.72
CA ASN A 298 14.00 31.56 31.23
C ASN A 298 12.49 31.64 30.93
N ASP A 299 12.12 32.61 30.05
CA ASP A 299 10.74 32.89 29.67
C ASP A 299 10.30 32.12 28.43
N ASP A 300 11.21 31.39 27.78
CA ASP A 300 10.89 30.55 26.62
C ASP A 300 10.64 29.09 27.03
N ALA A 301 9.69 28.44 26.39
CA ALA A 301 9.44 27.02 26.63
C ALA A 301 8.98 26.31 25.34
N VAL A 302 9.51 25.10 25.14
CA VAL A 302 9.07 24.17 24.10
C VAL A 302 8.67 22.83 24.72
N THR A 303 7.80 22.10 24.07
CA THR A 303 7.41 20.75 24.49
C THR A 303 7.54 19.80 23.33
N GLU A 304 8.29 18.71 23.54
CA GLU A 304 8.49 17.65 22.57
C GLU A 304 7.85 16.34 23.08
N ARG A 305 7.05 15.72 22.25
CA ARG A 305 6.44 14.42 22.54
C ARG A 305 7.37 13.29 22.11
N PHE A 306 7.52 12.26 22.93
CA PHE A 306 8.38 11.11 22.67
C PHE A 306 7.90 9.85 23.38
N GLY A 307 8.54 8.71 23.09
CA GLY A 307 8.36 7.46 23.80
C GLY A 307 9.70 6.82 24.17
N PHE A 308 9.79 6.27 25.37
CA PHE A 308 10.94 5.43 25.73
C PHE A 308 10.85 4.12 24.97
N ARG A 309 11.79 3.83 24.09
CA ARG A 309 11.86 2.55 23.35
C ARG A 309 13.28 2.28 22.86
N TRP A 310 13.57 1.01 22.58
CA TRP A 310 14.79 0.62 21.90
C TRP A 310 14.51 -0.36 20.78
N PHE A 311 14.95 -0.06 19.57
CA PHE A 311 14.82 -0.91 18.39
C PHE A 311 16.21 -1.22 17.84
N GLU A 312 16.50 -2.50 17.64
CA GLU A 312 17.84 -2.96 17.24
C GLU A 312 17.79 -4.27 16.46
N ILE A 313 18.93 -4.61 15.85
CA ILE A 313 19.22 -5.94 15.32
C ILE A 313 20.08 -6.67 16.35
N LYS A 314 19.69 -7.89 16.73
CA LYS A 314 20.51 -8.77 17.57
C LYS A 314 20.89 -10.05 16.86
N ASP A 315 22.11 -10.50 17.08
CA ASP A 315 22.53 -11.86 16.77
C ASP A 315 22.21 -12.80 17.94
N ILE A 316 21.31 -13.72 17.71
CA ILE A 316 20.91 -14.74 18.68
C ILE A 316 21.46 -16.09 18.25
N LYS A 317 22.68 -16.41 18.66
CA LYS A 317 23.38 -17.66 18.33
C LYS A 317 23.59 -17.85 16.81
N GLY A 318 23.97 -16.78 16.13
CA GLY A 318 24.22 -16.77 14.70
C GLY A 318 22.97 -16.50 13.86
N ASP A 319 21.83 -16.09 14.49
CA ASP A 319 20.59 -15.73 13.83
C ASP A 319 20.27 -14.24 14.10
N ARG A 320 20.37 -13.40 13.08
CA ARG A 320 20.09 -11.95 13.16
C ARG A 320 18.59 -11.71 13.10
N GLN A 321 18.06 -10.94 14.03
CA GLN A 321 16.63 -10.71 14.22
C GLN A 321 16.38 -9.28 14.69
N PHE A 322 15.19 -8.72 14.38
CA PHE A 322 14.72 -7.46 14.95
C PHE A 322 14.22 -7.62 16.37
N PHE A 323 14.57 -6.65 17.20
CA PHE A 323 14.10 -6.55 18.60
C PHE A 323 13.54 -5.17 18.89
N LEU A 324 12.37 -5.14 19.52
CA LEU A 324 11.79 -3.95 20.11
C LEU A 324 11.70 -4.15 21.63
N ASN A 325 12.37 -3.28 22.39
CA ASN A 325 12.43 -3.36 23.85
C ASN A 325 12.89 -4.74 24.37
N GLY A 326 13.85 -5.34 23.69
CA GLY A 326 14.42 -6.64 24.08
C GLY A 326 13.56 -7.86 23.71
N LYS A 327 12.42 -7.67 23.04
CA LYS A 327 11.57 -8.75 22.53
C LYS A 327 11.70 -8.83 21.01
N ARG A 328 11.85 -10.05 20.45
CA ARG A 328 11.81 -10.26 19.00
C ARG A 328 10.50 -9.73 18.41
N ILE A 329 10.62 -9.07 17.29
CA ILE A 329 9.48 -8.62 16.49
C ILE A 329 9.68 -9.01 15.01
N VAL A 330 8.63 -9.50 14.37
CA VAL A 330 8.57 -9.62 12.91
C VAL A 330 7.76 -8.45 12.39
N LEU A 331 8.34 -7.68 11.47
CA LEU A 331 7.69 -6.51 10.90
C LEU A 331 6.67 -6.93 9.84
N ARG A 332 5.41 -6.60 10.07
CA ARG A 332 4.28 -6.84 9.19
C ARG A 332 3.83 -5.51 8.63
N THR A 333 4.14 -5.24 7.39
CA THR A 333 3.97 -3.90 6.83
C THR A 333 3.31 -3.90 5.45
N ALA A 334 3.01 -2.72 4.95
CA ALA A 334 2.62 -2.46 3.58
C ALA A 334 3.25 -1.13 3.14
N ILE A 335 3.55 -1.01 1.84
CA ILE A 335 4.12 0.21 1.29
C ILE A 335 3.02 1.21 0.94
N SER A 336 3.13 2.44 1.45
CA SER A 336 2.27 3.57 1.14
C SER A 336 3.01 4.59 0.29
N TRP A 337 2.47 4.91 -0.89
CA TRP A 337 3.02 5.95 -1.76
C TRP A 337 2.71 7.35 -1.28
N GLY A 338 1.83 7.49 -0.28
CA GLY A 338 1.42 8.79 0.24
C GLY A 338 0.46 9.55 -0.66
N PHE A 339 -0.37 8.83 -1.42
CA PHE A 339 -1.43 9.44 -2.20
C PHE A 339 -2.66 9.70 -1.33
N TRP A 340 -3.16 10.93 -1.40
CA TRP A 340 -4.30 11.39 -0.61
C TRP A 340 -5.37 12.02 -1.49
N LEU A 341 -6.62 11.96 -1.04
CA LEU A 341 -7.71 12.58 -1.79
C LEU A 341 -7.61 14.11 -1.81
N TYR A 342 -8.29 14.68 -2.77
CA TYR A 342 -8.52 16.10 -2.99
C TYR A 342 -7.24 16.87 -3.31
N ASN A 343 -6.35 17.07 -2.36
CA ASN A 343 -5.09 17.79 -2.58
C ASN A 343 -3.92 16.90 -3.04
N GLY A 344 -4.09 15.59 -2.98
CA GLY A 344 -3.11 14.61 -3.45
C GLY A 344 -1.92 14.36 -2.53
N ILE A 345 -1.65 15.19 -1.53
CA ILE A 345 -0.40 15.18 -0.77
C ILE A 345 -0.61 15.04 0.74
N THR A 346 -1.60 15.74 1.31
CA THR A 346 -1.75 15.87 2.76
C THR A 346 -3.09 15.32 3.20
N PRO A 347 -3.14 14.35 4.14
CA PRO A 347 -4.38 13.86 4.70
C PRO A 347 -4.96 14.83 5.72
N SER A 348 -6.29 14.85 5.83
CA SER A 348 -6.94 15.35 7.04
C SER A 348 -6.57 14.47 8.24
N ASP A 349 -6.73 14.98 9.46
CA ASP A 349 -6.50 14.21 10.68
C ASP A 349 -7.39 12.96 10.76
N GLU A 350 -8.62 13.04 10.25
CA GLU A 350 -9.51 11.88 10.16
C GLU A 350 -8.93 10.78 9.27
N LEU A 351 -8.41 11.13 8.10
CA LEU A 351 -7.81 10.17 7.17
C LEU A 351 -6.49 9.62 7.68
N ALA A 352 -5.66 10.46 8.30
CA ALA A 352 -4.41 10.04 8.92
C ALA A 352 -4.68 9.01 10.02
N LYS A 353 -5.64 9.29 10.91
CA LYS A 353 -6.06 8.36 11.96
C LYS A 353 -6.67 7.07 11.38
N ARG A 354 -7.50 7.19 10.32
CA ARG A 354 -8.08 6.02 9.62
C ARG A 354 -6.98 5.11 9.08
N GLN A 355 -5.93 5.66 8.46
CA GLN A 355 -4.79 4.86 7.96
C GLN A 355 -4.18 3.99 9.06
N ILE A 356 -3.87 4.58 10.22
CA ILE A 356 -3.27 3.84 11.34
C ILE A 356 -4.24 2.80 11.90
N THR A 357 -5.49 3.17 12.09
CA THR A 357 -6.52 2.27 12.64
C THR A 357 -6.72 1.05 11.73
N ILE A 358 -6.89 1.28 10.42
CA ILE A 358 -7.09 0.18 9.44
C ILE A 358 -5.83 -0.69 9.34
N GLY A 359 -4.63 -0.09 9.40
CA GLY A 359 -3.38 -0.88 9.43
C GLY A 359 -3.38 -1.88 10.61
N LYS A 360 -3.79 -1.43 11.77
CA LYS A 360 -3.91 -2.29 12.97
C LYS A 360 -5.04 -3.31 12.84
N GLU A 361 -6.19 -2.93 12.29
CA GLU A 361 -7.31 -3.86 12.06
C GLU A 361 -6.93 -5.00 11.11
N LEU A 362 -6.11 -4.74 10.10
CA LEU A 362 -5.54 -5.75 9.22
C LEU A 362 -4.41 -6.58 9.87
N GLY A 363 -4.06 -6.28 11.14
CA GLY A 363 -3.03 -6.97 11.91
C GLY A 363 -1.60 -6.59 11.54
N LEU A 364 -1.40 -5.49 10.80
CA LEU A 364 -0.08 -4.93 10.56
C LEU A 364 0.48 -4.27 11.83
N ASN A 365 1.79 -4.20 11.95
CA ASN A 365 2.48 -3.50 13.03
C ASN A 365 3.41 -2.40 12.52
N MET A 366 3.49 -2.21 11.19
CA MET A 366 4.27 -1.18 10.54
C MET A 366 3.60 -0.75 9.22
N LEU A 367 3.89 0.47 8.76
CA LEU A 367 3.72 0.92 7.38
C LEU A 367 4.99 1.60 6.89
N ASN A 368 5.18 1.65 5.58
CA ASN A 368 6.33 2.31 4.96
C ASN A 368 5.85 3.58 4.24
N PHE A 369 6.52 4.70 4.46
CA PHE A 369 6.47 5.80 3.51
C PHE A 369 7.39 5.48 2.34
N HIS A 370 6.78 5.15 1.22
CA HIS A 370 7.50 4.65 0.05
C HIS A 370 7.69 5.76 -0.99
N ARG A 371 8.94 6.02 -1.35
CA ARG A 371 9.35 7.06 -2.31
C ARG A 371 8.87 8.48 -1.99
N ASN A 372 8.44 8.72 -0.76
CA ASN A 372 7.92 10.00 -0.32
C ASN A 372 8.22 10.24 1.15
N ILE A 373 8.39 11.51 1.51
CA ILE A 373 8.46 11.91 2.91
C ILE A 373 7.05 11.85 3.48
N GLY A 374 6.88 11.18 4.62
CA GLY A 374 5.61 11.07 5.31
C GLY A 374 5.08 12.42 5.82
N GLN A 375 3.79 12.49 6.07
CA GLN A 375 3.15 13.64 6.71
C GLN A 375 3.23 13.50 8.22
N THR A 376 3.49 14.61 8.91
CA THR A 376 3.70 14.62 10.36
C THR A 376 2.51 14.08 11.15
N ASN A 377 1.28 14.43 10.76
CA ASN A 377 0.10 13.92 11.45
C ASN A 377 -0.08 12.38 11.35
N ILE A 378 0.48 11.75 10.32
CA ILE A 378 0.54 10.28 10.24
C ILE A 378 1.43 9.72 11.35
N LEU A 379 2.63 10.29 11.53
CA LEU A 379 3.55 9.85 12.59
C LEU A 379 2.99 10.17 13.98
N ASP A 380 2.31 11.31 14.15
CA ASP A 380 1.61 11.65 15.39
C ASP A 380 0.60 10.57 15.79
N TYR A 381 -0.27 10.16 14.85
CA TYR A 381 -1.23 9.08 15.13
C TYR A 381 -0.58 7.71 15.24
N ALA A 382 0.53 7.46 14.52
CA ALA A 382 1.30 6.23 14.68
C ALA A 382 1.91 6.12 16.07
N ASP A 383 2.41 7.22 16.62
CA ASP A 383 2.91 7.29 18.00
C ASP A 383 1.79 7.03 19.01
N GLU A 384 0.62 7.65 18.84
CA GLU A 384 -0.52 7.56 19.76
C GLU A 384 -1.21 6.19 19.74
N LEU A 385 -1.36 5.60 18.54
CA LEU A 385 -2.11 4.37 18.34
C LEU A 385 -1.23 3.12 18.30
N GLY A 386 0.10 3.29 18.19
CA GLY A 386 1.07 2.20 18.20
C GLY A 386 1.18 1.50 16.84
N LEU A 387 1.79 2.15 15.86
CA LEU A 387 2.18 1.55 14.59
C LEU A 387 3.58 2.01 14.22
N LEU A 388 4.45 1.08 13.83
CA LEU A 388 5.81 1.44 13.41
C LEU A 388 5.83 2.04 12.01
N TYR A 389 6.91 2.79 11.72
CA TYR A 389 7.13 3.36 10.39
C TYR A 389 8.57 3.18 9.91
N PHE A 390 8.66 3.05 8.60
CA PHE A 390 9.86 3.10 7.76
C PHE A 390 9.71 4.30 6.82
N GLU A 391 10.77 5.11 6.63
CA GLU A 391 10.66 6.36 5.89
C GLU A 391 11.75 6.54 4.85
N GLU A 392 11.35 7.14 3.71
CA GLU A 392 12.21 7.47 2.58
C GLU A 392 12.15 8.97 2.24
N PRO A 393 13.27 9.61 1.85
CA PRO A 393 13.27 11.03 1.48
C PRO A 393 12.66 11.31 0.10
N GLY A 394 12.17 10.28 -0.57
CA GLY A 394 11.79 10.28 -1.97
C GLY A 394 12.89 9.62 -2.81
N GLY A 395 12.59 8.42 -3.27
CA GLY A 395 13.56 7.55 -3.94
C GLY A 395 13.89 8.02 -5.34
N ASN A 396 15.15 7.93 -5.69
CA ASN A 396 15.63 8.06 -7.05
C ASN A 396 16.09 6.69 -7.55
N GLN A 397 15.30 6.04 -8.38
CA GLN A 397 15.67 4.77 -9.01
C GLN A 397 16.82 4.93 -10.00
N TYR A 398 16.95 6.13 -10.60
CA TYR A 398 17.93 6.35 -11.65
C TYR A 398 19.06 7.25 -11.15
N PRO A 399 20.29 6.70 -11.03
CA PRO A 399 21.46 7.51 -10.68
C PRO A 399 21.72 8.56 -11.75
N ILE A 400 22.27 9.68 -11.36
CA ILE A 400 22.89 10.57 -12.34
C ILE A 400 24.08 9.83 -12.93
N LYS A 401 23.97 9.47 -14.20
CA LYS A 401 25.09 8.89 -14.94
C LYS A 401 26.15 9.97 -15.12
N ASN A 402 27.41 9.58 -14.91
CA ASN A 402 28.57 10.47 -15.11
C ASN A 402 28.55 11.73 -14.23
N PHE A 403 28.38 11.54 -12.90
CA PHE A 403 28.57 12.65 -11.95
C PHE A 403 29.93 13.29 -12.17
N ASN A 404 29.94 14.62 -12.31
CA ASN A 404 31.13 15.43 -12.44
C ASN A 404 31.10 16.54 -11.40
N ASP A 405 32.11 16.63 -10.54
CA ASP A 405 32.21 17.65 -9.48
C ASP A 405 32.19 19.08 -10.01
N ASN A 406 32.51 19.28 -11.28
CA ASN A 406 32.43 20.58 -11.95
C ASN A 406 31.08 20.82 -12.66
N ASP A 407 30.13 19.87 -12.59
CA ASP A 407 28.83 19.98 -13.21
C ASP A 407 27.82 20.62 -12.24
N LYS A 408 27.36 21.84 -12.56
CA LYS A 408 26.39 22.60 -11.78
C LYS A 408 25.10 21.81 -11.50
N GLN A 409 24.62 21.00 -12.46
CA GLN A 409 23.41 20.19 -12.31
C GLN A 409 23.59 19.09 -11.27
N SER A 410 24.69 18.34 -11.34
CA SER A 410 25.00 17.24 -10.43
C SER A 410 25.24 17.73 -9.01
N ASN A 411 25.99 18.83 -8.86
CA ASN A 411 26.26 19.44 -7.55
C ASN A 411 24.99 19.95 -6.90
N PHE A 412 24.12 20.62 -7.65
CA PHE A 412 22.84 21.09 -7.13
C PHE A 412 21.95 19.91 -6.69
N TYR A 413 21.87 18.86 -7.50
CA TYR A 413 21.08 17.68 -7.21
C TYR A 413 21.50 17.00 -5.89
N PHE A 414 22.80 16.78 -5.70
CA PHE A 414 23.29 16.14 -4.47
C PHE A 414 23.11 17.02 -3.24
N ALA A 415 23.33 18.32 -3.37
CA ALA A 415 23.08 19.28 -2.30
C ALA A 415 21.59 19.33 -1.92
N TYR A 416 20.71 19.34 -2.92
CA TYR A 416 19.26 19.28 -2.73
C TYR A 416 18.81 18.00 -1.99
N ARG A 417 19.31 16.85 -2.42
CA ARG A 417 19.04 15.55 -1.76
C ARG A 417 19.48 15.56 -0.30
N ASN A 418 20.68 16.05 -0.04
CA ASN A 418 21.22 16.09 1.31
C ASN A 418 20.40 16.99 2.22
N GLU A 419 20.04 18.18 1.75
CA GLU A 419 19.19 19.11 2.51
C GLU A 419 17.79 18.51 2.78
N LYS A 420 17.18 17.88 1.77
CA LYS A 420 15.88 17.24 1.91
C LYS A 420 15.90 16.14 2.96
N LEU A 421 16.90 15.25 2.91
CA LEU A 421 17.09 14.19 3.89
C LEU A 421 17.37 14.74 5.29
N ALA A 422 18.23 15.76 5.40
CA ALA A 422 18.55 16.35 6.69
C ALA A 422 17.34 16.99 7.37
N ARG A 423 16.47 17.68 6.61
CA ARG A 423 15.23 18.26 7.13
C ARG A 423 14.22 17.20 7.54
N MET A 424 14.04 16.15 6.73
CA MET A 424 13.20 15.00 7.07
C MET A 424 13.61 14.40 8.42
N ILE A 425 14.89 14.04 8.56
CA ILE A 425 15.41 13.46 9.80
C ILE A 425 15.19 14.39 10.99
N LYS A 426 15.53 15.68 10.88
CA LYS A 426 15.35 16.64 11.98
C LYS A 426 13.89 16.81 12.40
N ARG A 427 12.95 16.74 11.43
CA ARG A 427 11.52 16.82 11.70
C ARG A 427 11.04 15.60 12.49
N ASP A 428 11.49 14.38 12.08
CA ASP A 428 10.82 13.13 12.48
C ASP A 428 11.59 12.32 13.53
N ARG A 429 12.82 12.67 13.87
CA ARG A 429 13.70 11.91 14.77
C ARG A 429 13.19 11.74 16.21
N ASN A 430 12.21 12.55 16.67
CA ASN A 430 11.62 12.38 18.01
C ASN A 430 10.45 11.39 18.04
N HIS A 431 9.90 10.96 16.90
CA HIS A 431 8.80 10.01 16.81
C HIS A 431 9.25 8.59 17.23
N PRO A 432 8.68 7.98 18.27
CA PRO A 432 9.03 6.61 18.67
C PRO A 432 8.56 5.56 17.65
N SER A 433 7.54 5.85 16.86
CA SER A 433 7.03 4.97 15.80
C SER A 433 8.01 4.77 14.65
N LEU A 434 8.83 5.76 14.33
CA LEU A 434 9.80 5.71 13.23
C LEU A 434 11.05 4.93 13.66
N ILE A 435 11.41 3.87 12.92
CA ILE A 435 12.50 2.94 13.30
C ILE A 435 13.58 2.76 12.25
N ILE A 436 13.26 2.99 10.96
CA ILE A 436 14.19 2.78 9.84
C ILE A 436 14.11 3.97 8.89
N TYR A 437 15.26 4.46 8.47
CA TYR A 437 15.43 5.32 7.31
C TYR A 437 16.00 4.52 6.14
N ASN A 438 15.46 4.70 4.94
CA ASN A 438 15.99 4.12 3.71
C ASN A 438 16.26 5.22 2.68
N LEU A 439 17.43 5.18 2.01
CA LEU A 439 17.77 6.28 1.10
C LEU A 439 17.15 6.15 -0.28
N HIS A 440 17.04 4.94 -0.80
CA HIS A 440 16.64 4.67 -2.17
C HIS A 440 15.70 3.47 -2.27
N ASN A 441 14.91 3.46 -3.33
CA ASN A 441 14.13 2.30 -3.73
C ASN A 441 14.57 1.83 -5.12
N GLU A 442 14.84 0.53 -5.28
CA GLU A 442 15.18 -0.12 -6.55
C GLU A 442 16.26 0.61 -7.36
N ARG A 443 17.26 1.12 -6.67
CA ARG A 443 18.35 1.82 -7.32
C ARG A 443 19.32 0.82 -7.95
N GLY A 444 19.33 0.73 -9.28
CA GLY A 444 20.19 -0.16 -10.04
C GLY A 444 21.65 0.31 -10.19
N ALA A 445 22.18 1.08 -9.22
CA ALA A 445 23.56 1.55 -9.24
C ALA A 445 24.25 1.35 -7.90
N TYR A 446 25.53 1.00 -7.96
CA TYR A 446 26.36 0.89 -6.76
C TYR A 446 26.46 2.21 -6.02
N PRO A 447 26.59 2.17 -4.68
CA PRO A 447 26.85 3.36 -3.89
C PRO A 447 28.11 4.10 -4.37
N GLN A 448 27.97 5.39 -4.58
CA GLN A 448 29.06 6.33 -4.90
C GLN A 448 29.57 7.00 -3.62
N THR A 449 30.68 7.72 -3.69
CA THR A 449 31.20 8.48 -2.53
C THR A 449 30.14 9.37 -1.90
N GLN A 450 29.33 10.06 -2.71
CA GLN A 450 28.27 10.94 -2.26
C GLN A 450 27.17 10.20 -1.49
N ASP A 451 26.91 8.93 -1.79
CA ASP A 451 25.94 8.11 -1.07
C ASP A 451 26.48 7.74 0.32
N TYR A 452 27.75 7.36 0.43
CA TYR A 452 28.41 7.14 1.73
C TYR A 452 28.42 8.42 2.59
N ASP A 453 28.70 9.58 2.00
CA ASP A 453 28.68 10.86 2.72
C ASP A 453 27.27 11.21 3.17
N GLN A 454 26.25 10.94 2.35
CA GLN A 454 24.86 11.11 2.71
C GLN A 454 24.45 10.19 3.87
N MET A 455 24.88 8.92 3.85
CA MET A 455 24.62 7.98 4.97
C MET A 455 25.32 8.43 6.25
N ARG A 456 26.59 8.88 6.18
CA ARG A 456 27.29 9.43 7.36
C ARG A 456 26.57 10.63 7.95
N MET A 457 26.14 11.56 7.08
CA MET A 457 25.37 12.74 7.51
C MET A 457 24.07 12.32 8.18
N ALA A 458 23.29 11.42 7.57
CA ALA A 458 22.02 10.95 8.12
C ALA A 458 22.21 10.28 9.49
N HIS A 459 23.19 9.40 9.61
CA HIS A 459 23.49 8.73 10.88
C HIS A 459 24.02 9.70 11.95
N ALA A 460 24.76 10.73 11.57
CA ALA A 460 25.19 11.77 12.50
C ALA A 460 24.02 12.64 13.01
N LEU A 461 23.01 12.89 12.16
CA LEU A 461 21.80 13.62 12.53
C LEU A 461 20.87 12.79 13.44
N ASP A 462 20.81 11.48 13.23
CA ASP A 462 20.08 10.55 14.08
C ASP A 462 20.77 9.18 14.15
N PRO A 463 21.57 8.93 15.20
CA PRO A 463 22.25 7.66 15.38
C PRO A 463 21.38 6.57 16.03
N THR A 464 20.08 6.82 16.23
CA THR A 464 19.20 5.91 17.01
C THR A 464 18.37 4.98 16.14
N ARG A 465 18.46 5.08 14.80
CA ARG A 465 17.70 4.28 13.85
C ARG A 465 18.61 3.45 12.97
N ILE A 466 18.03 2.39 12.40
CA ILE A 466 18.68 1.68 11.30
C ILE A 466 18.59 2.57 10.06
N LEU A 467 19.68 2.63 9.31
CA LEU A 467 19.76 3.34 8.05
C LEU A 467 20.19 2.38 6.93
N THR A 468 19.35 2.20 5.92
CA THR A 468 19.64 1.34 4.78
C THR A 468 19.88 2.18 3.51
N TYR A 469 20.75 1.65 2.64
CA TYR A 469 21.07 2.31 1.37
C TYR A 469 19.95 2.20 0.36
N ASN A 470 19.37 1.00 0.21
CA ASN A 470 18.42 0.71 -0.86
C ASN A 470 17.42 -0.37 -0.45
N SER A 471 16.15 -0.15 -0.72
CA SER A 471 15.14 -1.19 -0.71
C SER A 471 15.18 -1.91 -2.06
N SER A 472 15.25 -3.23 -2.06
CA SER A 472 15.64 -4.15 -3.13
C SER A 472 17.15 -4.23 -3.39
N ASN A 473 17.65 -5.46 -3.34
CA ASN A 473 19.06 -5.76 -3.65
C ASN A 473 19.32 -5.94 -5.17
N GLY A 474 18.39 -5.44 -5.99
CA GLY A 474 18.41 -5.64 -7.44
C GLY A 474 17.56 -6.85 -7.87
N GLU A 475 17.01 -6.79 -9.07
CA GLU A 475 16.23 -7.88 -9.66
C GLU A 475 17.12 -8.88 -10.44
N ASN A 476 18.38 -8.49 -10.71
CA ASN A 476 19.32 -9.33 -11.43
C ASN A 476 20.04 -10.27 -10.46
N PRO A 477 20.08 -11.59 -10.70
CA PRO A 477 20.78 -12.55 -9.85
C PRO A 477 22.26 -12.22 -9.60
N ALA A 478 22.93 -11.67 -10.61
CA ALA A 478 24.32 -11.22 -10.47
C ALA A 478 24.46 -10.03 -9.52
N GLU A 479 23.44 -9.18 -9.43
CA GLU A 479 23.38 -8.03 -8.54
C GLU A 479 22.97 -8.43 -7.12
N GLU A 480 22.11 -9.43 -6.96
CA GLU A 480 21.69 -9.95 -5.66
C GLU A 480 22.84 -10.53 -4.84
N HIS A 481 23.84 -11.08 -5.50
CA HIS A 481 25.09 -11.51 -4.85
C HIS A 481 26.01 -10.35 -4.52
N ASN A 482 25.69 -9.13 -4.94
CA ASN A 482 26.53 -7.97 -4.69
C ASN A 482 26.20 -7.35 -3.32
N THR A 483 27.14 -7.50 -2.38
CA THR A 483 26.97 -7.02 -1.01
C THR A 483 26.80 -5.51 -0.89
N ARG A 484 27.21 -4.73 -1.90
CA ARG A 484 27.11 -3.26 -1.87
C ARG A 484 25.68 -2.74 -1.80
N PHE A 485 24.69 -3.48 -2.32
CA PHE A 485 23.29 -3.13 -2.17
C PHE A 485 22.74 -3.40 -0.77
N LYS A 486 23.42 -4.23 0.01
CA LYS A 486 23.09 -4.58 1.40
C LYS A 486 23.63 -3.57 2.41
N LEU A 487 24.18 -2.45 1.92
CA LEU A 487 24.82 -1.43 2.75
C LEU A 487 23.84 -0.84 3.77
N HIS A 488 24.22 -0.91 5.05
CA HIS A 488 23.42 -0.37 6.13
C HIS A 488 24.27 0.05 7.34
N LEU A 489 23.66 0.87 8.21
CA LEU A 489 24.17 1.28 9.50
C LEU A 489 23.19 0.86 10.59
N THR A 490 23.69 0.50 11.75
CA THR A 490 22.87 0.14 12.93
C THR A 490 22.94 1.22 13.99
N PRO A 491 21.99 1.26 14.96
CA PRO A 491 21.97 2.30 15.96
C PRO A 491 23.29 2.42 16.73
N TYR A 492 23.80 3.65 16.87
CA TYR A 492 25.08 4.03 17.50
C TYR A 492 26.32 3.36 16.95
N ASP A 493 26.26 2.75 15.78
CA ASP A 493 27.40 2.16 15.09
C ASP A 493 27.56 2.78 13.69
N SER A 494 28.63 3.52 13.50
CA SER A 494 28.96 4.17 12.23
C SER A 494 29.72 3.26 11.25
N THR A 495 29.87 1.98 11.58
CA THR A 495 30.47 0.99 10.69
C THR A 495 29.51 0.69 9.55
N PHE A 496 29.98 0.81 8.32
CA PHE A 496 29.22 0.38 7.15
C PHE A 496 29.27 -1.13 7.02
N TYR A 497 28.09 -1.75 7.12
CA TYR A 497 27.92 -3.17 6.87
C TYR A 497 27.40 -3.37 5.45
N ASP A 498 28.10 -4.19 4.67
CA ASP A 498 27.71 -4.61 3.33
C ASP A 498 27.21 -6.07 3.29
N TYR A 499 26.96 -6.63 4.46
CA TYR A 499 26.41 -7.95 4.71
C TYR A 499 25.55 -7.92 5.99
N GLY A 500 24.53 -8.74 6.05
CA GLY A 500 23.65 -8.82 7.23
C GLY A 500 22.27 -8.15 7.04
N TRP A 501 22.00 -7.63 5.85
CA TRP A 501 20.71 -7.11 5.42
C TRP A 501 20.40 -7.62 4.03
N TYR A 502 19.25 -8.26 3.84
CA TYR A 502 18.76 -8.73 2.55
C TYR A 502 17.34 -8.20 2.34
N ASP A 503 17.17 -7.36 1.34
CA ASP A 503 15.89 -6.79 0.96
C ASP A 503 15.53 -7.26 -0.46
N ARG A 504 14.37 -7.89 -0.61
CA ARG A 504 13.89 -8.45 -1.87
C ARG A 504 12.54 -7.88 -2.23
N HIS A 505 12.42 -7.46 -3.48
CA HIS A 505 11.15 -7.12 -4.09
C HIS A 505 10.63 -8.28 -4.92
N HIS A 506 9.39 -8.65 -4.68
CA HIS A 506 8.72 -9.75 -5.37
C HIS A 506 7.26 -9.39 -5.65
N ALA A 507 7.06 -8.23 -6.29
CA ALA A 507 5.76 -7.61 -6.50
C ALA A 507 4.73 -8.50 -7.22
N GLY A 508 5.17 -9.49 -7.99
CA GLY A 508 4.28 -10.47 -8.60
C GLY A 508 3.90 -11.65 -7.72
N GLY A 509 4.59 -11.82 -6.60
CA GLY A 509 4.50 -12.99 -5.72
C GLY A 509 4.64 -14.32 -6.45
N PRO A 510 5.04 -15.38 -5.82
CA PRO A 510 5.00 -16.70 -6.43
C PRO A 510 3.54 -17.21 -6.47
N GLY A 511 2.82 -16.78 -7.51
CA GLY A 511 1.44 -17.19 -7.71
C GLY A 511 0.45 -16.53 -6.76
N CYS A 512 0.20 -15.23 -6.95
CA CYS A 512 -0.81 -14.49 -6.19
C CYS A 512 -2.20 -15.14 -6.19
N TYR A 513 -2.47 -16.04 -7.12
CA TYR A 513 -3.69 -16.84 -7.17
C TYR A 513 -3.48 -18.30 -6.74
N HIS A 514 -2.33 -18.61 -6.14
CA HIS A 514 -2.11 -19.93 -5.59
C HIS A 514 -2.11 -19.87 -4.08
N ASP A 515 -2.89 -20.71 -3.47
CA ASP A 515 -2.72 -21.10 -2.09
C ASP A 515 -1.44 -21.96 -2.01
N ASN A 516 -0.29 -21.31 -2.10
CA ASN A 516 1.01 -21.95 -2.21
C ASN A 516 1.40 -22.56 -0.88
N LEU A 517 0.79 -23.71 -0.60
CA LEU A 517 1.07 -24.54 0.57
C LEU A 517 2.52 -25.01 0.62
N TYR A 518 3.18 -25.00 -0.51
CA TYR A 518 4.45 -25.66 -0.73
C TYR A 518 5.61 -24.71 -0.95
N LEU A 519 5.42 -23.41 -0.74
CA LEU A 519 6.54 -22.53 -0.55
C LEU A 519 7.23 -22.94 0.76
N GLY A 520 8.18 -23.86 0.67
CA GLY A 520 9.04 -24.19 1.78
C GLY A 520 9.80 -22.95 2.26
N LYS A 521 10.28 -22.99 3.47
CA LYS A 521 11.07 -21.91 4.11
C LYS A 521 12.17 -21.36 3.21
N ASP A 522 12.81 -22.21 2.40
CA ASP A 522 13.96 -21.84 1.57
C ASP A 522 13.62 -20.92 0.39
N ASN A 523 12.34 -20.70 0.09
CA ASN A 523 11.90 -19.81 -0.97
C ASN A 523 11.92 -18.33 -0.59
N TYR A 524 11.98 -18.02 0.70
CA TYR A 524 11.93 -16.64 1.20
C TYR A 524 13.33 -16.05 1.47
N HIS A 525 14.41 -16.79 1.21
CA HIS A 525 15.78 -16.31 1.45
C HIS A 525 16.80 -16.81 0.43
N ARG A 526 16.36 -17.05 -0.80
CA ARG A 526 17.16 -17.72 -1.85
C ARG A 526 18.59 -17.23 -2.01
N PHE A 527 18.81 -15.92 -1.97
CA PHE A 527 20.12 -15.28 -2.14
C PHE A 527 20.67 -14.69 -0.83
N SER A 528 20.09 -15.06 0.29
CA SER A 528 20.51 -14.64 1.62
C SER A 528 20.96 -15.84 2.46
N ASP A 529 21.70 -15.55 3.51
CA ASP A 529 21.81 -16.43 4.66
C ASP A 529 20.83 -15.98 5.72
N HIS A 530 19.65 -16.59 5.77
CA HIS A 530 18.53 -16.20 6.66
C HIS A 530 18.87 -16.29 8.16
N LYS A 531 20.04 -16.82 8.50
CA LYS A 531 20.57 -16.78 9.87
C LYS A 531 21.45 -15.56 10.10
N LYS A 532 22.35 -15.28 9.15
CA LYS A 532 23.32 -14.20 9.28
C LYS A 532 22.84 -12.85 8.75
N GLU A 533 21.70 -12.84 8.05
CA GLU A 533 21.11 -11.63 7.49
C GLU A 533 19.70 -11.43 8.04
N ILE A 534 19.31 -10.18 8.23
CA ILE A 534 17.91 -9.78 8.29
C ILE A 534 17.32 -10.03 6.90
N VAL A 535 16.23 -10.77 6.84
CA VAL A 535 15.49 -11.02 5.59
C VAL A 535 14.25 -10.12 5.57
N TYR A 536 14.31 -9.10 4.72
CA TYR A 536 13.23 -8.14 4.50
C TYR A 536 12.61 -8.36 3.12
N TRP A 537 11.34 -8.77 3.07
CA TRP A 537 10.58 -8.79 1.81
C TRP A 537 9.95 -7.43 1.61
N GLY A 538 10.67 -6.55 0.92
CA GLY A 538 10.33 -5.13 0.81
C GLY A 538 9.11 -4.85 -0.05
N GLU A 539 8.79 -5.73 -1.01
CA GLU A 539 7.57 -5.68 -1.80
C GLU A 539 7.07 -7.09 -2.10
N ASP A 540 5.93 -7.46 -1.56
CA ASP A 540 5.25 -8.73 -1.84
C ASP A 540 3.88 -8.45 -2.48
N GLY A 541 3.64 -9.06 -3.65
CA GLY A 541 2.49 -8.73 -4.47
C GLY A 541 1.15 -9.10 -3.85
N ALA A 542 0.16 -8.23 -4.01
CA ALA A 542 -1.24 -8.53 -3.76
C ALA A 542 -2.03 -8.60 -5.08
N ILE A 543 -3.25 -9.14 -5.03
CA ILE A 543 -4.14 -9.16 -6.18
C ILE A 543 -4.83 -7.81 -6.30
N GLY A 544 -4.70 -7.16 -7.44
CA GLY A 544 -5.44 -5.94 -7.75
C GLY A 544 -6.95 -6.19 -7.81
N THR A 545 -7.72 -5.41 -7.08
CA THR A 545 -9.18 -5.46 -7.06
C THR A 545 -9.76 -4.05 -7.11
N PRO A 546 -11.01 -3.87 -7.59
CA PRO A 546 -11.66 -2.56 -7.55
C PRO A 546 -11.71 -2.00 -6.11
N PRO A 547 -11.68 -0.68 -5.97
CA PRO A 547 -11.88 -0.02 -4.67
C PRO A 547 -13.34 -0.16 -4.20
N ARG A 548 -13.61 0.21 -2.95
CA ARG A 548 -14.96 0.23 -2.35
C ARG A 548 -15.81 1.39 -2.92
N LEU A 549 -16.16 1.30 -4.20
CA LEU A 549 -16.76 2.38 -4.99
C LEU A 549 -17.98 3.03 -4.34
N GLN A 550 -18.82 2.27 -3.66
CA GLN A 550 -20.00 2.82 -2.99
C GLN A 550 -19.59 3.69 -1.79
N LEU A 551 -18.67 3.23 -0.95
CA LEU A 551 -18.18 3.99 0.20
C LEU A 551 -17.47 5.27 -0.23
N ILE A 552 -16.67 5.18 -1.29
CA ILE A 552 -16.02 6.34 -1.91
C ILE A 552 -17.07 7.33 -2.42
N ARG A 553 -18.09 6.86 -3.15
CA ARG A 553 -19.18 7.71 -3.65
C ARG A 553 -19.91 8.43 -2.50
N GLU A 554 -20.23 7.72 -1.42
CA GLU A 554 -20.88 8.30 -0.23
C GLU A 554 -19.99 9.39 0.40
N ASP A 555 -18.70 9.17 0.51
CA ASP A 555 -17.74 10.15 1.06
C ASP A 555 -17.59 11.38 0.16
N ILE A 556 -17.52 11.21 -1.17
CA ILE A 556 -17.51 12.31 -2.15
C ILE A 556 -18.77 13.15 -2.05
N LEU A 557 -19.95 12.52 -2.01
CA LEU A 557 -21.22 13.23 -1.93
C LEU A 557 -21.37 13.99 -0.59
N LYS A 558 -20.93 13.39 0.50
CA LYS A 558 -20.93 14.01 1.82
C LYS A 558 -19.99 15.22 1.89
N SER A 559 -18.83 15.14 1.25
CA SER A 559 -17.86 16.24 1.22
C SER A 559 -18.26 17.39 0.30
N GLY A 560 -19.15 17.18 -0.66
CA GLY A 560 -19.52 18.13 -1.71
C GLY A 560 -18.42 18.37 -2.77
N LYS A 561 -17.30 17.64 -2.69
CA LYS A 561 -16.11 17.81 -3.57
C LYS A 561 -16.18 16.94 -4.85
N MET A 562 -17.31 16.97 -5.54
CA MET A 562 -17.56 16.14 -6.74
C MET A 562 -16.63 16.46 -7.92
N ASN A 563 -16.11 17.69 -8.00
CA ASN A 563 -15.20 18.15 -9.05
C ASN A 563 -13.76 18.24 -8.54
N SER A 564 -13.34 17.32 -7.69
CA SER A 564 -11.97 17.22 -7.20
C SER A 564 -11.20 16.12 -7.92
N TRP A 565 -9.90 16.05 -7.68
CA TRP A 565 -9.03 15.02 -8.23
C TRP A 565 -9.59 13.61 -8.02
N GLU A 566 -9.74 12.86 -9.11
CA GLU A 566 -10.33 11.52 -9.23
C GLU A 566 -11.82 11.38 -8.81
N ALA A 567 -12.45 12.36 -8.19
CA ALA A 567 -13.81 12.21 -7.67
C ALA A 567 -14.85 11.90 -8.75
N ASP A 568 -14.84 12.63 -9.86
CA ASP A 568 -15.74 12.42 -11.00
C ASP A 568 -15.49 11.05 -11.65
N ASP A 569 -14.24 10.58 -11.65
CA ASP A 569 -13.86 9.27 -12.17
C ASP A 569 -14.44 8.13 -11.34
N TYR A 570 -14.37 8.23 -10.01
CA TYR A 570 -14.97 7.27 -9.10
C TYR A 570 -16.51 7.24 -9.19
N LEU A 571 -17.14 8.39 -9.34
CA LEU A 571 -18.60 8.48 -9.52
C LEU A 571 -19.05 7.76 -10.80
N GLN A 572 -18.38 8.01 -11.93
CA GLN A 572 -18.64 7.32 -13.20
C GLN A 572 -18.37 5.81 -13.12
N TRP A 573 -17.34 5.42 -12.35
CA TRP A 573 -17.02 4.01 -12.15
C TRP A 573 -18.10 3.30 -11.34
N TYR A 574 -18.56 3.91 -10.26
CA TYR A 574 -19.71 3.42 -9.52
C TYR A 574 -20.95 3.25 -10.42
N ASP A 575 -21.30 4.27 -11.20
CA ASP A 575 -22.46 4.24 -12.09
C ASP A 575 -22.37 3.10 -13.13
N ALA A 576 -21.18 2.81 -13.63
CA ALA A 576 -20.97 1.72 -14.58
C ALA A 576 -21.22 0.35 -13.94
N TYR A 577 -20.79 0.15 -12.71
CA TYR A 577 -20.99 -1.09 -11.97
C TYR A 577 -22.45 -1.26 -11.55
N ASP A 578 -23.07 -0.22 -10.99
CA ASP A 578 -24.48 -0.24 -10.60
C ASP A 578 -25.41 -0.55 -11.78
N ARG A 579 -25.13 0.07 -12.93
CA ARG A 579 -25.85 -0.21 -14.18
C ARG A 579 -25.71 -1.67 -14.61
N PHE A 580 -24.48 -2.21 -14.59
CA PHE A 580 -24.25 -3.61 -14.95
C PHE A 580 -24.99 -4.57 -14.02
N LEU A 581 -24.94 -4.37 -12.72
CA LEU A 581 -25.65 -5.22 -11.76
C LEU A 581 -27.16 -5.29 -12.09
N LYS A 582 -27.78 -4.15 -12.37
CA LYS A 582 -29.21 -4.04 -12.69
C LYS A 582 -29.55 -4.61 -14.05
N GLU A 583 -28.83 -4.20 -15.10
CA GLU A 583 -29.16 -4.58 -16.49
C GLU A 583 -28.86 -6.06 -16.79
N LYS A 584 -27.85 -6.65 -16.11
CA LYS A 584 -27.45 -8.05 -16.32
C LYS A 584 -28.01 -9.00 -15.26
N GLY A 585 -28.87 -8.53 -14.34
CA GLY A 585 -29.54 -9.35 -13.32
C GLY A 585 -28.61 -9.90 -12.25
N PHE A 586 -27.54 -9.19 -11.91
CA PHE A 586 -26.62 -9.52 -10.82
C PHE A 586 -27.03 -8.89 -9.49
N ASP A 587 -28.04 -8.03 -9.46
CA ASP A 587 -28.54 -7.34 -8.28
C ASP A 587 -29.11 -8.29 -7.20
N LYS A 588 -29.48 -9.52 -7.57
CA LYS A 588 -29.86 -10.56 -6.62
C LYS A 588 -28.65 -11.19 -5.92
N ALA A 589 -27.54 -11.35 -6.65
CA ALA A 589 -26.30 -11.88 -6.11
C ALA A 589 -25.52 -10.83 -5.31
N PHE A 590 -25.56 -9.61 -5.80
CA PHE A 590 -24.88 -8.44 -5.22
C PHE A 590 -25.88 -7.28 -5.18
N PRO A 591 -26.64 -7.15 -4.07
CA PRO A 591 -27.66 -6.11 -3.93
C PRO A 591 -27.13 -4.70 -4.10
N THR A 592 -25.87 -4.48 -3.79
CA THR A 592 -25.18 -3.19 -3.90
C THR A 592 -23.83 -3.35 -4.64
N VAL A 593 -23.33 -2.23 -5.16
CA VAL A 593 -21.97 -2.19 -5.73
C VAL A 593 -20.93 -2.54 -4.66
N ASP A 594 -21.19 -2.20 -3.40
CA ASP A 594 -20.30 -2.54 -2.29
C ASP A 594 -20.22 -4.05 -2.06
N ASP A 595 -21.32 -4.79 -2.14
CA ASP A 595 -21.32 -6.24 -2.02
C ASP A 595 -20.43 -6.89 -3.08
N LEU A 596 -20.48 -6.40 -4.32
CA LEU A 596 -19.62 -6.88 -5.41
C LEU A 596 -18.15 -6.55 -5.16
N THR A 597 -17.82 -5.29 -4.89
CA THR A 597 -16.41 -4.87 -4.71
C THR A 597 -15.79 -5.49 -3.47
N ARG A 598 -16.55 -5.63 -2.38
CA ARG A 598 -16.13 -6.31 -1.15
C ARG A 598 -15.88 -7.80 -1.37
N SER A 599 -16.74 -8.48 -2.13
CA SER A 599 -16.54 -9.89 -2.49
C SER A 599 -15.22 -10.10 -3.24
N MET A 600 -14.88 -9.21 -4.18
CA MET A 600 -13.58 -9.23 -4.87
C MET A 600 -12.42 -8.91 -3.92
N GLY A 601 -12.59 -7.93 -3.03
CA GLY A 601 -11.59 -7.58 -2.01
C GLY A 601 -11.28 -8.76 -1.08
N ASN A 602 -12.28 -9.55 -0.73
CA ASN A 602 -12.12 -10.76 0.07
C ASN A 602 -11.28 -11.83 -0.64
N VAL A 603 -11.36 -11.92 -1.98
CA VAL A 603 -10.46 -12.78 -2.77
C VAL A 603 -9.01 -12.32 -2.62
N SER A 604 -8.74 -11.02 -2.77
CA SER A 604 -7.40 -10.45 -2.57
C SER A 604 -6.89 -10.73 -1.16
N PHE A 605 -7.70 -10.47 -0.14
CA PHE A 605 -7.35 -10.68 1.27
C PHE A 605 -7.09 -12.14 1.63
N TYR A 606 -7.84 -13.05 1.04
CA TYR A 606 -7.60 -14.49 1.20
C TYR A 606 -6.20 -14.87 0.68
N TYR A 607 -5.88 -14.55 -0.58
CA TYR A 607 -4.60 -14.93 -1.17
C TYR A 607 -3.41 -14.23 -0.51
N GLN A 608 -3.56 -12.94 -0.20
CA GLN A 608 -2.53 -12.20 0.56
C GLN A 608 -2.33 -12.81 1.94
N GLY A 609 -3.40 -13.16 2.61
CA GLY A 609 -3.33 -13.86 3.90
C GLY A 609 -2.61 -15.20 3.83
N ARG A 610 -2.83 -15.98 2.77
CA ARG A 610 -2.13 -17.27 2.56
C ARG A 610 -0.64 -17.08 2.32
N ILE A 611 -0.24 -16.03 1.60
CA ILE A 611 1.18 -15.67 1.43
C ILE A 611 1.80 -15.33 2.79
N ILE A 612 1.14 -14.45 3.56
CA ILE A 612 1.57 -14.08 4.92
C ILE A 612 1.72 -15.30 5.82
N GLU A 613 0.76 -16.22 5.78
CA GLU A 613 0.82 -17.47 6.55
C GLU A 613 2.05 -18.30 6.19
N ASN A 614 2.33 -18.49 4.89
CA ASN A 614 3.52 -19.21 4.43
C ASN A 614 4.82 -18.56 4.92
N ILE A 615 4.92 -17.23 4.84
CA ILE A 615 6.06 -16.47 5.35
C ILE A 615 6.25 -16.75 6.84
N ARG A 616 5.17 -16.66 7.62
CA ARG A 616 5.25 -16.75 9.08
C ARG A 616 5.54 -18.15 9.61
N ILE A 617 5.04 -19.20 8.95
CA ILE A 617 5.38 -20.59 9.33
C ILE A 617 6.79 -20.99 8.93
N SER A 618 7.44 -20.28 8.00
CA SER A 618 8.78 -20.60 7.50
C SER A 618 9.91 -20.23 8.45
N ASN A 619 9.75 -19.25 9.33
CA ASN A 619 10.77 -18.66 10.23
C ASN A 619 12.01 -18.07 9.54
N THR A 620 11.92 -17.69 8.29
CA THR A 620 13.07 -17.24 7.49
C THR A 620 13.00 -15.76 7.14
N VAL A 621 11.90 -15.09 7.46
CA VAL A 621 11.63 -13.69 7.14
C VAL A 621 11.45 -12.89 8.42
N ASP A 622 12.15 -11.77 8.53
CA ASP A 622 12.09 -10.84 9.67
C ASP A 622 11.14 -9.66 9.40
N ALA A 623 10.90 -9.36 8.13
CA ALA A 623 9.95 -8.36 7.70
C ALA A 623 9.33 -8.70 6.34
N TYR A 624 8.05 -8.37 6.15
CA TYR A 624 7.38 -8.44 4.86
C TYR A 624 6.48 -7.24 4.65
N ALA A 625 6.52 -6.69 3.44
CA ALA A 625 5.74 -5.54 3.02
C ALA A 625 4.79 -5.92 1.89
N VAL A 626 3.49 -5.75 2.12
CA VAL A 626 2.51 -5.88 1.04
C VAL A 626 2.70 -4.74 0.05
N ASN A 627 2.80 -5.05 -1.22
CA ASN A 627 2.80 -4.05 -2.28
C ASN A 627 1.39 -4.00 -2.91
N GLY A 628 0.53 -3.10 -2.44
CA GLY A 628 0.87 -2.01 -1.54
C GLY A 628 -0.29 -1.70 -0.59
N TRP A 629 -0.14 -0.59 0.11
CA TRP A 629 -1.15 -0.10 1.03
C TRP A 629 -2.37 0.45 0.29
N GLU A 630 -2.29 1.67 -0.24
CA GLU A 630 -3.37 2.25 -1.02
C GLU A 630 -3.28 1.95 -2.51
N SER A 631 -4.43 1.83 -3.16
CA SER A 631 -4.53 1.74 -4.61
C SER A 631 -5.19 2.97 -5.20
N MET A 632 -4.69 3.39 -6.33
CA MET A 632 -5.23 4.47 -7.11
C MET A 632 -5.13 4.16 -8.61
N LYS A 633 -5.80 4.93 -9.44
CA LYS A 633 -5.86 4.70 -10.90
C LYS A 633 -4.48 4.77 -11.59
N LEU A 634 -3.60 5.62 -11.11
CA LEU A 634 -2.32 5.90 -11.76
C LEU A 634 -1.21 4.95 -11.32
N GLU A 635 -1.29 4.42 -10.11
CA GLU A 635 -0.25 3.58 -9.52
C GLU A 635 -0.85 2.63 -8.49
N ASN A 636 -0.13 1.54 -8.22
CA ASN A 636 -0.41 0.60 -7.14
C ASN A 636 -1.79 -0.07 -7.19
N HIS A 637 -2.08 -0.75 -8.28
CA HIS A 637 -3.35 -1.48 -8.48
C HIS A 637 -3.63 -2.54 -7.42
N SER A 638 -2.58 -3.06 -6.78
CA SER A 638 -2.65 -4.14 -5.80
C SER A 638 -2.86 -3.69 -4.34
N GLY A 639 -3.06 -2.39 -4.09
CA GLY A 639 -3.30 -1.87 -2.75
C GLY A 639 -4.41 -2.61 -2.01
N ILE A 640 -4.19 -2.89 -0.71
CA ILE A 640 -5.15 -3.60 0.16
C ILE A 640 -6.23 -2.67 0.72
N VAL A 641 -5.99 -1.36 0.68
CA VAL A 641 -7.01 -0.34 0.88
C VAL A 641 -7.15 0.49 -0.40
N ASP A 642 -8.19 1.26 -0.51
CA ASP A 642 -8.33 2.25 -1.58
C ASP A 642 -7.74 3.62 -1.21
N ASN A 643 -7.81 4.57 -2.12
CA ASN A 643 -7.29 5.92 -1.92
C ASN A 643 -8.02 6.68 -0.77
N TYR A 644 -9.21 6.25 -0.39
CA TYR A 644 -9.99 6.77 0.76
C TYR A 644 -9.69 6.02 2.06
N ARG A 645 -8.74 5.07 2.02
CA ARG A 645 -8.35 4.20 3.15
C ARG A 645 -9.47 3.27 3.62
N PHE A 646 -10.43 2.94 2.75
CA PHE A 646 -11.34 1.84 3.04
C PHE A 646 -10.65 0.49 2.71
N PRO A 647 -10.69 -0.50 3.60
CA PRO A 647 -10.18 -1.83 3.29
C PRO A 647 -11.00 -2.45 2.16
N LYS A 648 -10.34 -3.01 1.16
CA LYS A 648 -11.04 -3.56 -0.03
C LYS A 648 -11.88 -4.78 0.26
N GLY A 649 -11.50 -5.58 1.25
CA GLY A 649 -12.25 -6.73 1.78
C GLY A 649 -12.56 -6.56 3.26
N ASP A 650 -13.17 -7.59 3.86
CA ASP A 650 -13.43 -7.65 5.28
C ASP A 650 -12.11 -7.85 6.04
N PRO A 651 -11.73 -6.96 6.97
CA PRO A 651 -10.40 -6.97 7.60
C PRO A 651 -10.04 -8.31 8.25
N GLU A 652 -10.99 -9.01 8.84
CA GLU A 652 -10.77 -10.30 9.51
C GLU A 652 -10.28 -11.41 8.57
N VAL A 653 -10.59 -11.33 7.27
CA VAL A 653 -10.13 -12.30 6.27
C VAL A 653 -8.60 -12.30 6.18
N MET A 654 -7.97 -11.13 6.29
CA MET A 654 -6.51 -10.99 6.26
C MET A 654 -5.90 -10.99 7.66
N ALA A 655 -6.54 -10.32 8.63
CA ALA A 655 -6.02 -10.12 9.98
C ALA A 655 -5.78 -11.44 10.72
N ARG A 656 -6.56 -12.47 10.46
CA ARG A 656 -6.37 -13.81 11.06
C ARG A 656 -4.96 -14.37 10.82
N TYR A 657 -4.39 -14.11 9.65
CA TYR A 657 -3.05 -14.58 9.28
C TYR A 657 -1.93 -13.72 9.89
N ASN A 658 -2.27 -12.51 10.36
CA ASN A 658 -1.39 -11.61 11.09
C ASN A 658 -1.50 -11.77 12.61
N ALA A 659 -2.40 -12.61 13.13
CA ALA A 659 -2.58 -12.82 14.55
C ALA A 659 -1.29 -13.33 15.22
N PRO A 660 -0.93 -12.81 16.43
CA PRO A 660 0.33 -13.18 17.08
C PRO A 660 0.36 -14.61 17.63
N LEU A 661 -0.78 -15.29 17.67
CA LEU A 661 -0.91 -16.68 18.05
C LEU A 661 -2.09 -17.31 17.30
N TYR A 662 -1.81 -18.28 16.44
CA TYR A 662 -2.85 -19.03 15.74
C TYR A 662 -2.34 -20.38 15.23
N LEU A 663 -3.26 -21.28 14.83
CA LEU A 663 -2.94 -22.52 14.16
C LEU A 663 -3.21 -22.39 12.66
N ALA A 664 -2.19 -22.64 11.85
CA ALA A 664 -2.31 -22.73 10.41
C ALA A 664 -2.66 -24.16 10.00
N VAL A 665 -3.80 -24.34 9.36
CA VAL A 665 -4.23 -25.61 8.77
C VAL A 665 -3.89 -25.57 7.29
N LYS A 666 -3.01 -26.45 6.84
CA LYS A 666 -2.50 -26.52 5.48
C LYS A 666 -2.90 -27.81 4.82
N MET A 667 -3.63 -27.72 3.72
CA MET A 667 -4.07 -28.89 2.94
C MET A 667 -3.30 -28.94 1.62
N ASN A 668 -2.77 -30.11 1.25
CA ASN A 668 -2.06 -30.26 -0.01
C ASN A 668 -2.98 -30.11 -1.23
N ARG A 669 -4.27 -30.30 -1.07
CA ARG A 669 -5.31 -30.07 -2.08
C ARG A 669 -6.59 -29.62 -1.39
N LYS A 670 -7.15 -28.51 -1.85
CA LYS A 670 -8.39 -27.94 -1.30
C LYS A 670 -9.61 -28.20 -2.18
N VAL A 671 -9.42 -28.39 -3.49
CA VAL A 671 -10.44 -28.73 -4.47
C VAL A 671 -10.18 -30.16 -4.94
N VAL A 672 -11.08 -31.06 -4.62
CA VAL A 672 -10.88 -32.51 -4.83
C VAL A 672 -12.16 -33.20 -5.29
N SER A 673 -12.02 -34.39 -5.85
CA SER A 673 -13.18 -35.28 -6.02
C SER A 673 -13.55 -35.96 -4.69
N THR A 674 -14.82 -36.25 -4.51
CA THR A 674 -15.23 -37.16 -3.42
C THR A 674 -14.46 -38.48 -3.50
N GLY A 675 -13.92 -38.95 -2.37
CA GLY A 675 -13.08 -40.14 -2.30
C GLY A 675 -11.59 -39.91 -2.50
N ASP A 676 -11.17 -38.74 -2.95
CA ASP A 676 -9.74 -38.37 -3.04
C ASP A 676 -9.15 -38.15 -1.65
N THR A 677 -7.86 -38.48 -1.49
CA THR A 677 -7.14 -38.18 -0.24
C THR A 677 -6.53 -36.78 -0.27
N THR A 678 -6.81 -36.02 0.77
CA THR A 678 -6.11 -34.79 1.09
C THR A 678 -5.22 -34.97 2.31
N LEU A 679 -3.99 -34.47 2.28
CA LEU A 679 -3.07 -34.45 3.42
C LEU A 679 -3.13 -33.10 4.10
N VAL A 680 -3.25 -33.13 5.41
CA VAL A 680 -3.38 -31.93 6.25
C VAL A 680 -2.14 -31.82 7.15
N ASP A 681 -1.51 -30.67 7.11
CA ASP A 681 -0.45 -30.27 8.03
C ASP A 681 -0.96 -29.17 8.97
N THR A 682 -0.50 -29.19 10.20
CA THR A 682 -0.84 -28.15 11.19
C THR A 682 0.40 -27.50 11.75
N TYR A 683 0.46 -26.18 11.63
CA TYR A 683 1.53 -25.35 12.17
C TYR A 683 0.97 -24.45 13.26
N ILE A 684 1.82 -24.06 14.22
CA ILE A 684 1.54 -22.96 15.13
C ILE A 684 2.41 -21.76 14.76
N VAL A 685 1.81 -20.58 14.73
CA VAL A 685 2.53 -19.31 14.79
C VAL A 685 2.41 -18.77 16.20
N ASN A 686 3.53 -18.51 16.87
CA ASN A 686 3.60 -18.30 18.32
C ASN A 686 4.51 -17.14 18.72
N GLU A 687 4.05 -15.90 18.56
CA GLU A 687 4.74 -14.70 19.04
C GLU A 687 4.45 -14.41 20.55
N LYS A 688 3.57 -15.21 21.19
CA LYS A 688 3.22 -15.08 22.61
C LYS A 688 4.07 -15.99 23.54
N ASN A 689 5.09 -16.66 22.96
CA ASN A 689 5.98 -17.57 23.68
C ASN A 689 5.26 -18.67 24.47
N LEU A 690 4.17 -19.21 23.90
CA LEU A 690 3.50 -20.40 24.45
C LEU A 690 4.51 -21.56 24.46
N LYS A 691 4.60 -22.33 25.55
CA LYS A 691 5.59 -23.41 25.71
C LYS A 691 5.04 -24.56 26.52
N GLY A 692 5.36 -25.79 26.11
CA GLY A 692 5.00 -27.00 26.86
C GLY A 692 4.31 -28.07 26.02
N SER A 693 3.69 -29.07 26.69
CA SER A 693 2.99 -30.18 26.05
C SER A 693 1.48 -29.94 26.06
N TYR A 694 0.85 -30.18 24.91
CA TYR A 694 -0.57 -29.92 24.64
C TYR A 694 -1.19 -31.07 23.87
N ILE A 695 -2.51 -31.07 23.76
CA ILE A 695 -3.25 -31.95 22.84
C ILE A 695 -3.65 -31.10 21.63
N LEU A 696 -3.19 -31.50 20.45
CA LEU A 696 -3.72 -31.00 19.19
C LEU A 696 -4.96 -31.82 18.85
N ASN A 697 -6.09 -31.16 18.61
CA ASN A 697 -7.34 -31.76 18.21
C ASN A 697 -7.74 -31.23 16.83
N LEU A 698 -7.81 -32.13 15.85
CA LEU A 698 -8.27 -31.86 14.48
C LEU A 698 -9.67 -32.42 14.31
N VAL A 699 -10.59 -31.63 13.75
CA VAL A 699 -11.98 -32.04 13.55
C VAL A 699 -12.41 -31.62 12.14
N ALA A 700 -12.83 -32.59 11.32
CA ALA A 700 -13.46 -32.28 10.04
C ALA A 700 -14.98 -32.25 10.22
N LYS A 701 -15.63 -31.16 9.76
CA LYS A 701 -17.07 -30.95 9.82
C LYS A 701 -17.64 -30.68 8.44
N ASP A 702 -18.80 -31.30 8.16
CA ASP A 702 -19.57 -30.99 6.95
C ASP A 702 -20.23 -29.59 7.00
N GLU A 703 -20.92 -29.19 5.92
CA GLU A 703 -21.65 -27.92 5.83
C GLU A 703 -22.73 -27.74 6.91
N SER A 704 -23.30 -28.83 7.39
CA SER A 704 -24.30 -28.85 8.47
C SER A 704 -23.68 -28.76 9.85
N GLY A 705 -22.33 -28.78 9.95
CA GLY A 705 -21.58 -28.72 11.21
C GLY A 705 -21.42 -30.14 11.88
N ASN A 706 -21.85 -31.22 11.22
CA ASN A 706 -21.67 -32.54 11.75
C ASN A 706 -20.21 -32.99 11.65
N VAL A 707 -19.73 -33.69 12.69
CA VAL A 707 -18.36 -34.18 12.71
C VAL A 707 -18.26 -35.40 11.77
N VAL A 708 -17.47 -35.27 10.72
CA VAL A 708 -17.17 -36.34 9.77
C VAL A 708 -16.09 -37.30 10.31
N THR A 709 -15.03 -36.70 10.87
CA THR A 709 -13.92 -37.43 11.52
C THR A 709 -13.14 -36.50 12.43
N SER A 710 -12.35 -37.08 13.34
CA SER A 710 -11.47 -36.31 14.21
C SER A 710 -10.17 -37.07 14.48
N HIS A 711 -9.12 -36.33 14.81
CA HIS A 711 -7.81 -36.84 15.20
C HIS A 711 -7.29 -36.06 16.41
N LYS A 712 -6.69 -36.76 17.35
CA LYS A 712 -6.07 -36.14 18.54
C LYS A 712 -4.65 -36.66 18.70
N GLU A 713 -3.75 -35.73 18.93
CA GLU A 713 -2.34 -36.04 19.11
C GLU A 713 -1.71 -35.21 20.23
N ARG A 714 -0.74 -35.76 20.93
CA ARG A 714 0.07 -35.03 21.89
C ARG A 714 1.21 -34.36 21.17
N VAL A 715 1.28 -33.03 21.27
CA VAL A 715 2.31 -32.19 20.62
C VAL A 715 3.08 -31.39 21.65
N THR A 716 4.30 -31.01 21.31
CA THR A 716 5.14 -30.11 22.11
C THR A 716 5.36 -28.79 21.39
N VAL A 717 4.95 -27.70 21.99
CA VAL A 717 5.23 -26.33 21.52
C VAL A 717 6.54 -25.88 22.15
N LYS A 718 7.53 -25.53 21.33
CA LYS A 718 8.89 -25.20 21.77
C LYS A 718 8.98 -23.79 22.39
N GLY A 719 8.24 -22.83 21.87
CA GLY A 719 8.38 -21.42 22.20
C GLY A 719 9.73 -20.85 21.74
N GLY A 720 10.10 -19.69 22.25
CA GLY A 720 11.34 -19.01 21.90
C GLY A 720 11.14 -18.04 20.71
N ASN A 721 12.20 -17.81 19.97
CA ASN A 721 12.22 -16.83 18.88
C ASN A 721 11.84 -17.42 17.52
N ASP A 722 11.83 -18.74 17.36
CA ASP A 722 11.27 -19.38 16.16
C ASP A 722 9.75 -19.45 16.30
N TYR A 723 9.05 -18.55 15.59
CA TYR A 723 7.61 -18.38 15.79
C TYR A 723 6.78 -19.43 15.07
N GLY A 724 7.20 -19.89 13.88
CA GLY A 724 6.53 -20.94 13.13
C GLY A 724 7.04 -22.33 13.52
N GLN A 725 6.14 -23.25 13.86
CA GLN A 725 6.49 -24.64 14.17
C GLN A 725 5.46 -25.59 13.59
N CYS A 726 5.92 -26.62 12.85
CA CYS A 726 5.08 -27.75 12.49
C CYS A 726 4.75 -28.57 13.73
N LEU A 727 3.48 -28.75 14.04
CA LEU A 727 3.00 -29.55 15.16
C LEU A 727 2.64 -30.97 14.73
N GLN A 728 2.05 -31.12 13.53
CA GLN A 728 1.61 -32.37 12.96
C GLN A 728 1.67 -32.29 11.43
N SER A 729 2.06 -33.36 10.76
CA SER A 729 2.13 -33.42 9.31
C SER A 729 1.48 -34.69 8.77
N GLY A 730 0.82 -34.57 7.61
CA GLY A 730 0.32 -35.67 6.83
C GLY A 730 -0.92 -36.38 7.39
N TRP A 731 -1.78 -35.71 8.17
CA TRP A 731 -3.07 -36.31 8.53
C TRP A 731 -3.92 -36.46 7.26
N ALA A 732 -4.22 -37.76 6.92
CA ALA A 732 -4.99 -38.07 5.73
C ALA A 732 -6.49 -37.88 5.98
N PHE A 733 -7.13 -37.06 5.13
CA PHE A 733 -8.58 -36.87 5.13
C PHE A 733 -9.16 -37.22 3.76
N ILE A 734 -10.31 -37.90 3.77
CA ILE A 734 -11.05 -38.32 2.56
C ILE A 734 -12.48 -37.79 2.67
N PRO A 735 -12.90 -36.80 1.84
CA PRO A 735 -14.27 -36.30 1.81
C PRO A 735 -15.19 -37.38 1.24
N LYS A 736 -16.26 -37.72 1.95
CA LYS A 736 -17.26 -38.74 1.55
C LYS A 736 -18.48 -38.15 0.85
N SER A 737 -18.67 -36.83 0.95
CA SER A 737 -19.76 -36.09 0.33
C SER A 737 -19.22 -34.87 -0.40
N LYS A 738 -19.95 -34.43 -1.42
CA LYS A 738 -19.70 -33.16 -2.11
C LYS A 738 -19.98 -31.96 -1.19
N GLY A 739 -19.46 -30.80 -1.54
CA GLY A 739 -19.62 -29.54 -0.83
C GLY A 739 -18.43 -29.23 0.07
N TYR A 740 -18.62 -28.29 0.97
CA TYR A 740 -17.56 -27.86 1.86
C TYR A 740 -17.37 -28.79 3.05
N THR A 741 -16.10 -28.99 3.40
CA THR A 741 -15.70 -29.55 4.69
C THR A 741 -14.76 -28.58 5.38
N ARG A 742 -15.10 -28.19 6.61
CA ARG A 742 -14.24 -27.36 7.46
C ARG A 742 -13.34 -28.26 8.29
N ILE A 743 -12.04 -28.07 8.21
CA ILE A 743 -11.05 -28.73 9.04
C ILE A 743 -10.62 -27.73 10.12
N GLU A 744 -11.04 -27.98 11.35
CA GLU A 744 -10.72 -27.18 12.52
C GLU A 744 -9.56 -27.80 13.29
N ALA A 745 -8.62 -26.97 13.72
CA ALA A 745 -7.54 -27.32 14.61
C ALA A 745 -7.66 -26.57 15.92
N SER A 746 -7.49 -27.23 17.05
CA SER A 746 -7.42 -26.59 18.36
C SER A 746 -6.32 -27.19 19.22
N LEU A 747 -5.64 -26.33 19.97
CA LEU A 747 -4.59 -26.70 20.92
C LEU A 747 -5.14 -26.61 22.34
N LEU A 748 -5.16 -27.74 23.03
CA LEU A 748 -5.82 -27.88 24.32
C LEU A 748 -4.82 -28.11 25.46
N LYS A 749 -5.05 -27.45 26.59
CA LYS A 749 -4.41 -27.76 27.88
C LYS A 749 -5.49 -28.24 28.86
N GLY A 750 -5.54 -29.56 29.06
CA GLY A 750 -6.67 -30.16 29.75
C GLY A 750 -7.95 -29.99 28.91
N LYS A 751 -8.94 -29.26 29.47
CA LYS A 751 -10.21 -28.94 28.79
C LYS A 751 -10.22 -27.54 28.14
N THR A 752 -9.19 -26.75 28.39
CA THR A 752 -9.14 -25.35 27.93
C THR A 752 -8.52 -25.27 26.53
N GLU A 753 -9.24 -24.67 25.59
CA GLU A 753 -8.73 -24.29 24.28
C GLU A 753 -7.90 -23.02 24.41
N LEU A 754 -6.65 -23.07 23.97
CA LEU A 754 -5.70 -21.94 24.05
C LEU A 754 -5.59 -21.20 22.72
N VAL A 755 -5.64 -21.92 21.62
CA VAL A 755 -5.53 -21.39 20.26
C VAL A 755 -6.23 -22.31 19.29
N LYS A 756 -6.79 -21.73 18.26
CA LYS A 756 -7.48 -22.44 17.18
C LYS A 756 -7.09 -21.90 15.81
N GLY A 757 -7.45 -22.64 14.80
CA GLY A 757 -7.40 -22.26 13.39
C GLY A 757 -8.22 -23.20 12.55
N ASP A 758 -8.48 -22.86 11.32
CA ASP A 758 -9.26 -23.69 10.41
C ASP A 758 -8.94 -23.38 8.96
N ASP A 759 -9.31 -24.33 8.09
CA ASP A 759 -9.35 -24.12 6.65
C ASP A 759 -10.51 -24.94 6.03
N LEU A 760 -10.90 -24.57 4.80
CA LEU A 760 -11.98 -25.20 4.06
C LEU A 760 -11.44 -26.05 2.91
N LEU A 761 -12.04 -27.21 2.71
CA LEU A 761 -11.91 -28.07 1.54
C LEU A 761 -13.23 -28.07 0.78
N PHE A 762 -13.16 -28.10 -0.55
CA PHE A 762 -14.33 -28.21 -1.42
C PHE A 762 -14.25 -29.51 -2.24
N ALA A 763 -15.21 -30.39 -2.04
CA ALA A 763 -15.30 -31.67 -2.74
C ALA A 763 -16.39 -31.64 -3.81
N VAL A 764 -16.06 -32.12 -4.99
CA VAL A 764 -17.00 -32.23 -6.13
C VAL A 764 -17.22 -33.70 -6.47
N GLU A 765 -18.47 -34.06 -6.72
CA GLU A 765 -18.86 -35.33 -7.28
C GLU A 765 -19.35 -35.12 -8.70
N LEU A 766 -18.59 -35.61 -9.69
CA LEU A 766 -18.97 -35.46 -11.08
C LEU A 766 -20.30 -36.12 -11.35
N ASN A 767 -21.25 -35.44 -11.92
CA ASN A 767 -22.61 -35.90 -12.11
C ASN A 767 -23.06 -35.73 -13.56
N THR A 768 -23.16 -36.84 -14.27
CA THR A 768 -23.64 -36.97 -15.66
C THR A 768 -25.15 -37.20 -15.78
N LYS A 769 -25.87 -37.38 -14.67
CA LYS A 769 -27.33 -37.65 -14.69
C LYS A 769 -28.08 -36.49 -15.33
N GLY A 770 -28.91 -36.80 -16.32
CA GLY A 770 -29.70 -35.85 -17.07
C GLY A 770 -28.95 -35.14 -18.21
N ILE A 771 -27.71 -35.56 -18.55
CA ILE A 771 -27.03 -35.13 -19.75
C ILE A 771 -27.34 -36.11 -20.89
N THR A 772 -27.69 -35.56 -22.06
CA THR A 772 -27.89 -36.37 -23.26
C THR A 772 -26.54 -36.67 -23.93
N THR A 773 -26.42 -37.90 -24.50
CA THR A 773 -25.32 -38.26 -25.41
C THR A 773 -25.64 -37.93 -26.88
N GLN A 774 -26.88 -37.43 -27.16
CA GLN A 774 -27.28 -36.97 -28.49
C GLN A 774 -26.69 -35.61 -28.79
N GLY A 775 -25.43 -35.57 -29.19
CA GLY A 775 -24.70 -34.35 -29.56
C GLY A 775 -23.44 -34.70 -30.34
N SER A 776 -22.66 -33.70 -30.66
CA SER A 776 -21.39 -33.84 -31.36
C SER A 776 -20.32 -32.97 -30.70
N VAL A 777 -19.03 -33.33 -30.83
CA VAL A 777 -17.88 -32.57 -30.29
C VAL A 777 -16.92 -32.20 -31.40
N ALA A 778 -16.67 -30.92 -31.54
CA ALA A 778 -15.64 -30.35 -32.42
C ALA A 778 -14.43 -29.92 -31.58
N ASP A 779 -13.44 -30.79 -31.46
CA ASP A 779 -12.19 -30.53 -30.73
C ASP A 779 -11.03 -31.27 -31.40
N THR A 780 -10.14 -30.55 -32.03
CA THR A 780 -8.97 -31.08 -32.75
C THR A 780 -7.97 -31.79 -31.83
N THR A 781 -8.00 -31.48 -30.53
CA THR A 781 -7.14 -32.12 -29.54
C THR A 781 -7.67 -33.45 -29.01
N GLY A 782 -8.96 -33.71 -29.20
CA GLY A 782 -9.66 -34.90 -28.68
C GLY A 782 -9.84 -34.90 -27.16
N ALA A 783 -9.39 -33.88 -26.45
CA ALA A 783 -9.43 -33.81 -24.98
C ALA A 783 -10.86 -33.87 -24.44
N LEU A 784 -11.79 -33.12 -25.03
CA LEU A 784 -13.20 -33.11 -24.65
C LEU A 784 -13.89 -34.46 -24.86
N VAL A 785 -13.65 -35.10 -26.00
CA VAL A 785 -14.20 -36.45 -26.30
C VAL A 785 -13.66 -37.48 -25.32
N ASN A 786 -12.36 -37.47 -25.04
CA ASN A 786 -11.74 -38.39 -24.11
C ASN A 786 -12.26 -38.21 -22.69
N PHE A 787 -12.47 -36.98 -22.25
CA PHE A 787 -13.06 -36.67 -20.95
C PHE A 787 -14.49 -37.21 -20.86
N LEU A 788 -15.36 -36.93 -21.86
CA LEU A 788 -16.74 -37.37 -21.87
C LEU A 788 -16.82 -38.89 -21.83
N ARG A 789 -15.98 -39.58 -22.64
CA ARG A 789 -15.85 -41.03 -22.58
C ARG A 789 -15.43 -41.54 -21.19
N GLY A 790 -14.47 -40.87 -20.55
CA GLY A 790 -13.99 -41.21 -19.20
C GLY A 790 -15.06 -41.10 -18.12
N VAL A 791 -16.09 -40.26 -18.32
CA VAL A 791 -17.25 -40.13 -17.42
C VAL A 791 -18.46 -40.94 -17.91
N GLY A 792 -18.25 -41.86 -18.86
CA GLY A 792 -19.29 -42.82 -19.36
C GLY A 792 -20.21 -42.22 -20.43
N MET A 793 -19.81 -41.15 -21.11
CA MET A 793 -20.59 -40.53 -22.17
C MET A 793 -19.92 -40.70 -23.53
N GLU A 794 -20.47 -41.54 -24.37
CA GLU A 794 -20.05 -41.73 -25.76
C GLU A 794 -20.73 -40.66 -26.65
N VAL A 795 -19.95 -39.66 -27.10
CA VAL A 795 -20.40 -38.60 -27.97
C VAL A 795 -19.55 -38.56 -29.25
N PRO A 796 -20.15 -38.53 -30.45
CA PRO A 796 -19.40 -38.57 -31.70
C PRO A 796 -18.61 -37.30 -31.96
N VAL A 797 -17.49 -37.49 -32.67
CA VAL A 797 -16.67 -36.38 -33.16
C VAL A 797 -17.38 -35.74 -34.34
N TYR A 798 -17.53 -34.42 -34.32
CA TYR A 798 -18.07 -33.63 -35.44
C TYR A 798 -17.11 -33.66 -36.64
N LYS A 799 -17.65 -33.98 -37.84
CA LYS A 799 -16.89 -34.18 -39.09
C LYS A 799 -17.17 -33.12 -40.13
N GLY A 800 -17.96 -32.10 -39.82
CA GLY A 800 -18.42 -31.07 -40.74
C GLY A 800 -19.88 -31.28 -41.20
N GLY A 801 -20.46 -30.26 -41.85
CA GLY A 801 -21.88 -30.23 -42.28
C GLY A 801 -22.84 -29.93 -41.11
N THR A 802 -24.10 -30.33 -41.24
CA THR A 802 -25.13 -30.21 -40.22
C THR A 802 -24.75 -31.08 -39.01
N PRO A 803 -24.62 -30.51 -37.76
CA PRO A 803 -24.33 -31.37 -36.59
C PRO A 803 -25.43 -32.38 -36.29
N GLU A 804 -25.01 -33.53 -35.79
CA GLU A 804 -25.96 -34.57 -35.33
C GLU A 804 -26.32 -34.31 -33.86
N GLY A 805 -27.62 -34.59 -33.52
CA GLY A 805 -28.12 -34.47 -32.15
C GLY A 805 -28.52 -33.06 -31.73
N ASN A 806 -28.58 -32.84 -30.42
CA ASN A 806 -29.19 -31.65 -29.80
C ASN A 806 -28.18 -30.53 -29.48
N TYR A 807 -26.88 -30.84 -29.46
CA TYR A 807 -25.85 -29.86 -29.23
C TYR A 807 -24.57 -30.13 -30.03
N LEU A 808 -23.84 -29.04 -30.26
CA LEU A 808 -22.46 -29.08 -30.72
C LEU A 808 -21.57 -28.45 -29.67
N LEU A 809 -20.69 -29.26 -29.05
CA LEU A 809 -19.67 -28.77 -28.11
C LEU A 809 -18.38 -28.44 -28.87
N VAL A 810 -17.92 -27.18 -28.80
CA VAL A 810 -16.75 -26.70 -29.54
C VAL A 810 -15.62 -26.40 -28.55
N GLY A 811 -14.52 -27.17 -28.72
CA GLY A 811 -13.23 -26.95 -28.07
C GLY A 811 -12.22 -26.23 -28.96
N ALA A 812 -11.04 -26.81 -29.10
CA ALA A 812 -9.95 -26.29 -29.95
C ALA A 812 -10.32 -26.39 -31.45
N TYR A 813 -11.25 -25.55 -31.88
CA TYR A 813 -11.75 -25.46 -33.23
C TYR A 813 -12.12 -24.04 -33.57
N GLU A 814 -11.72 -23.54 -34.73
CA GLU A 814 -12.03 -22.17 -35.19
C GLU A 814 -13.15 -22.16 -36.22
N PRO A 815 -13.98 -21.08 -36.31
CA PRO A 815 -15.05 -20.95 -37.25
C PRO A 815 -14.59 -21.11 -38.70
N THR A 816 -13.42 -20.62 -39.02
CA THR A 816 -12.84 -20.65 -40.37
C THR A 816 -12.51 -22.04 -40.89
N GLN A 817 -12.36 -23.04 -40.00
CA GLN A 817 -12.05 -24.42 -40.38
C GLN A 817 -13.20 -25.16 -41.09
N TRP A 818 -14.42 -24.65 -41.00
CA TRP A 818 -15.57 -25.27 -41.60
C TRP A 818 -16.01 -24.68 -42.95
N GLY A 819 -15.41 -23.57 -43.40
CA GLY A 819 -15.76 -22.93 -44.66
C GLY A 819 -17.26 -22.63 -44.78
N SER A 820 -17.89 -23.09 -45.89
CA SER A 820 -19.32 -22.90 -46.10
C SER A 820 -20.24 -23.64 -45.13
N GLY A 821 -19.75 -24.67 -44.43
CA GLY A 821 -20.52 -25.41 -43.44
C GLY A 821 -20.95 -24.62 -42.20
N MET A 822 -20.38 -23.46 -42.00
CA MET A 822 -20.78 -22.58 -40.91
C MET A 822 -22.21 -22.04 -41.04
N SER A 823 -22.71 -21.83 -42.27
CA SER A 823 -24.11 -21.43 -42.51
C SER A 823 -25.05 -22.54 -42.00
N ASP A 824 -24.73 -23.78 -42.23
CA ASP A 824 -25.55 -24.94 -41.88
C ASP A 824 -25.61 -25.07 -40.33
N ILE A 825 -24.54 -24.77 -39.62
CA ILE A 825 -24.51 -24.78 -38.17
C ILE A 825 -25.46 -23.75 -37.56
N MET A 826 -25.45 -22.53 -38.06
CA MET A 826 -26.37 -21.49 -37.59
C MET A 826 -27.83 -21.77 -37.93
N GLU A 827 -28.11 -22.31 -39.11
CA GLU A 827 -29.46 -22.77 -39.46
C GLU A 827 -29.93 -23.89 -38.55
N TRP A 828 -29.03 -24.80 -38.17
CA TRP A 828 -29.32 -25.86 -37.25
C TRP A 828 -29.59 -25.29 -35.84
N VAL A 829 -28.81 -24.32 -35.35
CA VAL A 829 -29.09 -23.65 -34.05
C VAL A 829 -30.44 -22.96 -34.08
N TYR A 830 -30.79 -22.23 -35.16
CA TYR A 830 -32.08 -21.52 -35.25
C TYR A 830 -33.29 -22.47 -35.22
N LYS A 831 -33.11 -23.74 -35.53
CA LYS A 831 -34.13 -24.79 -35.48
C LYS A 831 -34.34 -25.39 -34.06
N GLY A 832 -33.62 -24.88 -33.05
CA GLY A 832 -33.85 -25.30 -31.66
C GLY A 832 -32.70 -26.09 -31.01
N HIS A 833 -31.50 -26.06 -31.62
CA HIS A 833 -30.32 -26.75 -31.09
C HIS A 833 -29.39 -25.81 -30.36
N THR A 834 -28.41 -26.40 -29.60
CA THR A 834 -27.49 -25.63 -28.77
C THR A 834 -26.06 -25.70 -29.28
N LEU A 835 -25.44 -24.55 -29.52
CA LEU A 835 -24.00 -24.43 -29.76
C LEU A 835 -23.28 -24.03 -28.46
N ILE A 836 -22.32 -24.83 -28.00
CA ILE A 836 -21.56 -24.61 -26.76
C ILE A 836 -20.09 -24.37 -27.11
N ILE A 837 -19.60 -23.19 -26.87
CA ILE A 837 -18.23 -22.72 -27.22
C ILE A 837 -17.42 -22.56 -25.94
N VAL A 838 -16.37 -23.39 -25.78
CA VAL A 838 -15.50 -23.41 -24.59
C VAL A 838 -14.03 -23.09 -24.90
N ASP A 839 -13.72 -22.80 -26.16
CA ASP A 839 -12.37 -22.40 -26.60
C ASP A 839 -12.46 -21.39 -27.74
N ASN A 840 -11.37 -20.64 -27.99
CA ASN A 840 -11.30 -19.57 -29.01
C ASN A 840 -12.47 -18.54 -28.95
N PRO A 841 -12.87 -18.06 -27.76
CA PRO A 841 -14.11 -17.29 -27.60
C PRO A 841 -14.13 -15.98 -28.40
N GLU A 842 -12.98 -15.35 -28.63
CA GLU A 842 -12.90 -14.09 -29.39
C GLU A 842 -13.25 -14.32 -30.87
N ARG A 843 -12.71 -15.37 -31.49
CA ARG A 843 -12.99 -15.72 -32.87
C ARG A 843 -14.46 -16.11 -33.10
N TRP A 844 -15.00 -16.83 -32.12
CA TRP A 844 -16.41 -17.20 -32.15
C TRP A 844 -17.32 -15.99 -31.91
N ALA A 845 -16.94 -15.08 -31.04
CA ALA A 845 -17.71 -13.84 -30.82
C ALA A 845 -17.73 -12.96 -32.06
N GLU A 846 -16.61 -12.84 -32.77
CA GLU A 846 -16.54 -12.15 -34.10
C GLU A 846 -17.49 -12.82 -35.09
N PHE A 847 -17.41 -14.14 -35.23
CA PHE A 847 -18.30 -14.88 -36.11
C PHE A 847 -19.79 -14.71 -35.77
N LEU A 848 -20.15 -14.79 -34.48
CA LEU A 848 -21.54 -14.59 -34.02
C LEU A 848 -22.02 -13.16 -34.24
N ALA A 849 -21.12 -12.18 -34.19
CA ALA A 849 -21.44 -10.80 -34.51
C ALA A 849 -21.70 -10.61 -36.01
N ASP A 850 -20.89 -11.23 -36.88
CA ASP A 850 -21.10 -11.20 -38.34
C ASP A 850 -22.42 -11.89 -38.76
N LYS A 851 -22.93 -12.79 -37.91
CA LYS A 851 -24.25 -13.43 -38.10
C LYS A 851 -25.40 -12.72 -37.35
N GLU A 852 -25.14 -11.54 -36.81
CA GLU A 852 -26.12 -10.74 -36.04
C GLU A 852 -26.73 -11.48 -34.84
N VAL A 853 -26.07 -12.51 -34.33
CA VAL A 853 -26.48 -13.29 -33.15
C VAL A 853 -26.00 -12.62 -31.86
N LEU A 854 -24.79 -12.05 -31.85
CA LEU A 854 -24.16 -11.41 -30.71
C LEU A 854 -23.85 -9.94 -31.00
N ASP A 855 -24.36 -9.04 -30.20
CA ASP A 855 -23.91 -7.63 -30.21
C ASP A 855 -22.57 -7.54 -29.48
N TYR A 856 -21.50 -7.85 -30.20
CA TYR A 856 -20.13 -7.90 -29.70
C TYR A 856 -19.33 -6.67 -30.13
N ARG A 857 -18.66 -6.03 -29.19
CA ARG A 857 -17.86 -4.81 -29.37
C ARG A 857 -16.39 -5.00 -28.97
N GLY A 858 -15.87 -6.20 -29.18
CA GLY A 858 -14.50 -6.54 -28.89
C GLY A 858 -14.29 -7.22 -27.54
N SER A 859 -13.04 -7.54 -27.26
CA SER A 859 -12.62 -8.19 -26.04
C SER A 859 -11.59 -7.37 -25.28
N LYS A 860 -11.37 -7.73 -24.02
CA LYS A 860 -10.34 -7.17 -23.16
C LYS A 860 -9.55 -8.28 -22.47
N ILE A 861 -8.25 -8.22 -22.57
CA ILE A 861 -7.35 -9.02 -21.72
C ILE A 861 -7.32 -8.34 -20.35
N LEU A 862 -7.67 -9.09 -19.31
CA LEU A 862 -7.88 -8.59 -17.95
C LEU A 862 -6.61 -8.55 -17.12
N GLY A 863 -5.45 -8.47 -17.72
CA GLY A 863 -4.20 -8.26 -17.05
C GLY A 863 -3.57 -9.48 -16.37
N LYS A 864 -2.45 -9.24 -15.72
CA LYS A 864 -1.69 -10.20 -14.90
C LYS A 864 -2.23 -10.20 -13.47
N SER A 865 -1.73 -11.12 -12.63
CA SER A 865 -2.22 -11.29 -11.26
C SER A 865 -2.25 -10.02 -10.40
N TRP A 866 -1.20 -9.23 -10.41
CA TRP A 866 -1.15 -8.02 -9.58
C TRP A 866 -1.86 -6.80 -10.21
N TYR A 867 -2.20 -6.84 -11.50
CA TYR A 867 -3.10 -5.87 -12.12
C TYR A 867 -4.58 -6.19 -11.90
N GLY A 868 -4.86 -7.37 -11.36
CA GLY A 868 -6.21 -7.82 -11.15
C GLY A 868 -6.95 -8.23 -12.41
N GLY A 869 -7.94 -9.00 -12.22
CA GLY A 869 -8.92 -9.46 -13.17
C GLY A 869 -9.80 -10.43 -12.40
N ASN A 870 -10.98 -9.99 -12.07
CA ASN A 870 -11.84 -10.70 -11.13
C ASN A 870 -13.06 -11.20 -11.87
N PHE A 871 -13.28 -12.50 -11.80
CA PHE A 871 -14.54 -13.13 -12.22
C PHE A 871 -15.51 -13.17 -11.05
N PHE A 872 -16.80 -13.08 -11.35
CA PHE A 872 -17.88 -13.24 -10.39
C PHE A 872 -19.11 -13.80 -11.09
N ASN A 873 -19.91 -14.58 -10.37
CA ASN A 873 -21.08 -15.22 -10.91
C ASN A 873 -22.36 -14.87 -10.12
N ARG A 874 -23.48 -15.23 -10.70
CA ARG A 874 -24.78 -15.23 -10.05
C ARG A 874 -25.37 -16.63 -10.08
N GLU A 875 -26.36 -16.89 -9.23
CA GLU A 875 -27.07 -18.16 -9.20
C GLU A 875 -27.68 -18.49 -10.56
N HIS A 876 -27.39 -19.66 -11.05
CA HIS A 876 -27.94 -20.23 -12.26
C HIS A 876 -27.74 -21.76 -12.23
N PRO A 877 -28.62 -22.57 -12.86
CA PRO A 877 -28.45 -24.03 -12.92
C PRO A 877 -27.09 -24.50 -13.46
N ILE A 878 -26.40 -23.71 -14.28
CA ILE A 878 -25.03 -23.99 -14.75
C ILE A 878 -24.03 -24.09 -13.58
N PHE A 879 -24.32 -23.45 -12.43
CA PHE A 879 -23.49 -23.54 -11.22
C PHE A 879 -24.01 -24.57 -10.21
N MET A 880 -24.88 -25.48 -10.61
CA MET A 880 -25.38 -26.53 -9.72
C MET A 880 -24.20 -27.35 -9.13
N ASN A 881 -24.13 -27.44 -7.80
CA ASN A 881 -23.05 -28.06 -7.02
C ASN A 881 -21.69 -27.36 -7.14
N LEU A 882 -21.68 -26.10 -7.56
CA LEU A 882 -20.54 -25.20 -7.59
C LEU A 882 -20.90 -23.91 -6.86
N PRO A 883 -19.95 -23.18 -6.28
CA PRO A 883 -20.21 -21.90 -5.62
C PRO A 883 -20.83 -20.87 -6.57
N ALA A 884 -21.81 -20.11 -6.06
CA ALA A 884 -22.48 -19.06 -6.82
C ALA A 884 -22.71 -17.81 -5.95
N ASN A 885 -23.12 -16.70 -6.57
CA ASN A 885 -23.36 -15.41 -5.93
C ASN A 885 -22.10 -14.84 -5.24
N SER A 886 -20.93 -15.04 -5.85
CA SER A 886 -19.66 -14.57 -5.29
C SER A 886 -18.64 -14.24 -6.38
N ALA A 887 -17.62 -13.47 -6.02
CA ALA A 887 -16.38 -13.41 -6.79
C ALA A 887 -15.68 -14.78 -6.75
N PHE A 888 -15.00 -15.13 -7.86
CA PHE A 888 -14.26 -16.38 -7.94
C PHE A 888 -13.08 -16.38 -6.98
N ASN A 889 -13.12 -17.25 -5.99
CA ASN A 889 -12.07 -17.42 -5.01
C ASN A 889 -11.30 -18.72 -5.28
N TRP A 890 -10.66 -19.30 -4.28
CA TRP A 890 -9.80 -20.47 -4.36
C TRP A 890 -10.51 -21.71 -4.95
N GLU A 891 -11.81 -21.84 -4.84
CA GLU A 891 -12.60 -22.92 -5.47
C GLU A 891 -12.49 -22.86 -6.99
N TYR A 892 -12.43 -21.67 -7.54
CA TYR A 892 -12.32 -21.39 -8.97
C TYR A 892 -10.89 -21.00 -9.40
N GLN A 893 -9.89 -21.27 -8.58
CA GLN A 893 -8.48 -20.95 -8.86
C GLN A 893 -8.02 -21.47 -10.23
N CYS A 894 -8.61 -22.56 -10.70
CA CYS A 894 -8.33 -23.11 -12.02
C CYS A 894 -8.53 -22.12 -13.18
N PHE A 895 -9.38 -21.11 -13.03
CA PHE A 895 -9.64 -20.09 -14.04
C PHE A 895 -8.79 -18.81 -13.86
N ALA A 896 -8.07 -18.69 -12.75
CA ALA A 896 -7.32 -17.49 -12.36
C ALA A 896 -5.81 -17.69 -12.29
N THR A 897 -5.27 -18.80 -12.80
CA THR A 897 -3.84 -19.11 -12.71
C THR A 897 -2.96 -18.11 -13.48
N TYR A 898 -1.77 -17.83 -12.96
CA TYR A 898 -0.82 -16.80 -13.42
C TYR A 898 -0.54 -16.81 -14.94
N ASN A 899 -0.40 -17.98 -15.54
CA ASN A 899 0.01 -18.12 -16.94
C ASN A 899 -1.16 -18.13 -17.93
N ARG A 900 -2.40 -17.86 -17.49
CA ARG A 900 -3.56 -17.95 -18.36
C ARG A 900 -4.03 -16.56 -18.79
N ARG A 901 -4.33 -16.47 -20.06
CA ARG A 901 -4.96 -15.30 -20.64
C ARG A 901 -6.39 -15.22 -20.14
N ARG A 902 -6.66 -14.24 -19.26
CA ARG A 902 -8.03 -13.94 -18.82
C ARG A 902 -8.65 -12.94 -19.79
N ILE A 903 -9.81 -13.28 -20.35
CA ILE A 903 -10.49 -12.50 -21.39
C ILE A 903 -11.90 -12.17 -20.91
N GLY A 904 -12.31 -10.92 -21.09
CA GLY A 904 -13.69 -10.47 -20.99
C GLY A 904 -14.21 -10.06 -22.34
N LEU A 905 -15.43 -10.46 -22.67
CA LEU A 905 -16.14 -10.07 -23.89
C LEU A 905 -17.03 -8.86 -23.61
N ARG A 906 -16.93 -7.83 -24.44
CA ARG A 906 -17.84 -6.68 -24.41
C ARG A 906 -19.08 -7.02 -25.22
N CYS A 907 -20.12 -7.49 -24.55
CA CYS A 907 -21.37 -7.92 -25.17
C CYS A 907 -22.57 -7.19 -24.59
N PHE A 908 -23.49 -6.77 -25.43
CA PHE A 908 -24.66 -5.99 -25.03
C PHE A 908 -25.96 -6.80 -24.99
N ASN A 909 -26.08 -7.86 -25.79
CA ASN A 909 -27.19 -8.80 -25.73
C ASN A 909 -26.80 -10.11 -25.05
N GLY A 910 -27.74 -10.99 -24.86
CA GLY A 910 -27.55 -12.27 -24.18
C GLY A 910 -27.60 -12.16 -22.65
N GLU A 911 -27.76 -13.31 -22.04
CA GLU A 911 -27.79 -13.47 -20.58
C GLU A 911 -26.39 -13.71 -20.06
N THR A 912 -25.81 -12.75 -19.33
CA THR A 912 -24.50 -12.89 -18.69
C THR A 912 -24.65 -13.67 -17.38
N LEU A 913 -23.86 -14.73 -17.21
CA LEU A 913 -23.85 -15.58 -16.00
C LEU A 913 -22.56 -15.45 -15.19
N VAL A 914 -21.45 -15.12 -15.88
CA VAL A 914 -20.19 -14.73 -15.27
C VAL A 914 -19.81 -13.37 -15.80
N GLY A 915 -19.71 -12.41 -14.88
CA GLY A 915 -19.12 -11.12 -15.14
C GLY A 915 -17.62 -11.12 -14.84
N CYS A 916 -16.90 -10.16 -15.38
CA CYS A 916 -15.51 -9.96 -15.04
C CYS A 916 -15.10 -8.50 -15.18
N VAL A 917 -14.16 -8.09 -14.34
CA VAL A 917 -13.61 -6.74 -14.30
C VAL A 917 -12.09 -6.77 -14.28
N SER A 918 -11.47 -5.74 -14.82
CA SER A 918 -10.10 -5.39 -14.50
C SER A 918 -10.13 -4.37 -13.36
N ASP A 919 -9.07 -4.34 -12.55
CA ASP A 919 -8.99 -3.55 -11.33
C ASP A 919 -9.41 -2.07 -11.46
N HIS A 920 -8.82 -1.31 -12.36
CA HIS A 920 -9.08 0.13 -12.51
C HIS A 920 -9.79 0.47 -13.84
N LYS A 921 -10.87 -0.25 -14.15
CA LYS A 921 -11.67 -0.02 -15.36
C LYS A 921 -13.14 0.22 -15.05
N LYS A 922 -13.72 1.22 -15.72
CA LYS A 922 -15.14 1.58 -15.65
C LYS A 922 -16.04 0.64 -16.46
N GLU A 923 -15.54 -0.52 -16.86
CA GLU A 923 -16.26 -1.46 -17.71
C GLU A 923 -16.34 -2.82 -17.02
N VAL A 924 -17.48 -3.45 -17.15
CA VAL A 924 -17.70 -4.84 -16.77
C VAL A 924 -17.93 -5.66 -18.02
N TYR A 925 -17.25 -6.78 -18.12
CA TYR A 925 -17.27 -7.66 -19.27
C TYR A 925 -17.99 -8.96 -18.94
N SER A 926 -18.33 -9.72 -19.98
CA SER A 926 -18.94 -11.04 -19.85
C SER A 926 -17.89 -12.14 -20.07
N ALA A 927 -17.92 -13.16 -19.22
CA ALA A 927 -17.03 -14.32 -19.33
C ALA A 927 -17.80 -15.64 -19.60
N LEU A 928 -19.09 -15.69 -19.31
CA LEU A 928 -20.00 -16.77 -19.68
C LEU A 928 -21.35 -16.16 -20.01
N GLN A 929 -21.85 -16.51 -21.21
CA GLN A 929 -23.14 -16.02 -21.69
C GLN A 929 -23.98 -17.12 -22.32
N VAL A 930 -25.30 -16.98 -22.19
CA VAL A 930 -26.33 -17.70 -22.95
C VAL A 930 -27.05 -16.74 -23.88
N ILE A 931 -27.04 -17.00 -25.16
CA ILE A 931 -27.54 -16.11 -26.21
C ILE A 931 -28.66 -16.84 -26.96
N PRO A 932 -29.91 -16.40 -26.88
CA PRO A 932 -30.99 -16.94 -27.71
C PRO A 932 -30.68 -16.72 -29.21
N ALA A 933 -30.92 -17.75 -30.01
CA ALA A 933 -30.68 -17.71 -31.46
C ALA A 933 -31.78 -18.52 -32.18
N GLY A 934 -32.80 -17.84 -32.74
CA GLY A 934 -34.00 -18.47 -33.24
C GLY A 934 -34.74 -19.23 -32.17
N SER A 935 -35.05 -20.53 -32.39
CA SER A 935 -35.60 -21.41 -31.37
C SER A 935 -34.53 -22.11 -30.51
N GLY A 936 -33.26 -21.96 -30.82
CA GLY A 936 -32.14 -22.51 -30.10
C GLY A 936 -31.33 -21.47 -29.36
N LYS A 937 -30.11 -21.82 -28.99
CA LYS A 937 -29.23 -20.93 -28.22
C LYS A 937 -27.74 -21.21 -28.46
N VAL A 938 -26.95 -20.17 -28.18
CA VAL A 938 -25.48 -20.27 -28.13
C VAL A 938 -25.04 -20.05 -26.69
N ILE A 939 -24.15 -20.91 -26.20
CA ILE A 939 -23.44 -20.72 -24.92
C ILE A 939 -21.97 -20.45 -25.25
N ILE A 940 -21.44 -19.34 -24.79
CA ILE A 940 -20.03 -18.98 -25.03
C ILE A 940 -19.36 -18.62 -23.72
N THR A 941 -18.16 -19.15 -23.50
CA THR A 941 -17.37 -18.82 -22.30
C THR A 941 -15.91 -18.55 -22.62
N THR A 942 -15.33 -17.61 -21.87
CA THR A 942 -13.90 -17.32 -21.84
C THR A 942 -13.15 -18.10 -20.75
N LEU A 943 -13.89 -18.81 -19.90
CA LEU A 943 -13.30 -19.67 -18.86
C LEU A 943 -12.61 -20.85 -19.53
N ASP A 944 -11.32 -21.07 -19.24
CA ASP A 944 -10.49 -22.09 -19.90
C ASP A 944 -10.82 -23.51 -19.42
N ILE A 945 -12.01 -23.96 -19.77
CA ILE A 945 -12.51 -25.32 -19.46
C ILE A 945 -11.61 -26.40 -20.09
N PRO A 946 -11.18 -26.31 -21.36
CA PRO A 946 -10.30 -27.31 -21.95
C PRO A 946 -9.02 -27.55 -21.16
N ALA A 947 -8.44 -26.50 -20.57
CA ALA A 947 -7.28 -26.67 -19.74
C ALA A 947 -7.58 -27.39 -18.43
N CYS A 948 -8.74 -27.17 -17.82
CA CYS A 948 -9.16 -27.92 -16.64
C CYS A 948 -9.30 -29.42 -16.94
N ILE A 949 -9.60 -29.77 -18.17
CA ILE A 949 -9.73 -31.16 -18.61
C ILE A 949 -8.38 -31.79 -18.95
N LYS A 950 -7.53 -31.08 -19.70
CA LYS A 950 -6.18 -31.54 -20.08
C LYS A 950 -5.24 -31.66 -18.88
N GLY A 951 -5.52 -30.92 -17.86
CA GLY A 951 -4.74 -30.81 -16.64
C GLY A 951 -4.10 -29.43 -16.48
N ILE A 952 -4.27 -28.91 -15.29
CA ILE A 952 -3.65 -27.68 -14.81
C ILE A 952 -2.42 -28.04 -14.02
N LYS A 953 -1.41 -27.22 -14.10
CA LYS A 953 -0.21 -27.36 -13.27
C LYS A 953 -0.58 -27.16 -11.81
N GLU A 954 -0.57 -28.23 -11.03
CA GLU A 954 -0.68 -28.23 -9.58
C GLU A 954 0.70 -28.44 -8.96
N TYR A 955 1.01 -27.66 -7.96
CA TYR A 955 2.28 -27.78 -7.24
C TYR A 955 2.17 -28.89 -6.20
N THR A 956 3.09 -29.87 -6.24
CA THR A 956 2.99 -31.10 -5.46
C THR A 956 4.05 -31.28 -4.40
N ALA A 957 5.05 -30.41 -4.34
CA ALA A 957 6.16 -30.54 -3.40
C ALA A 957 6.75 -29.17 -3.02
N PRO A 958 7.54 -29.11 -1.95
CA PRO A 958 8.32 -27.93 -1.65
C PRO A 958 9.07 -27.46 -2.89
N VAL A 959 9.08 -26.18 -3.11
CA VAL A 959 9.70 -25.55 -4.27
C VAL A 959 11.18 -25.88 -4.27
N ASP A 960 11.65 -26.42 -5.38
CA ASP A 960 13.08 -26.62 -5.60
C ASP A 960 13.70 -25.30 -6.07
N LEU A 961 14.58 -24.74 -5.23
CA LEU A 961 15.22 -23.45 -5.47
C LEU A 961 16.18 -23.44 -6.65
N ASP A 962 16.80 -24.58 -6.98
CA ASP A 962 17.79 -24.69 -8.04
C ASP A 962 17.21 -24.44 -9.44
N GLY A 963 15.90 -24.36 -9.56
CA GLY A 963 15.21 -24.19 -10.82
C GLY A 963 14.36 -22.94 -10.97
N MET A 964 14.57 -21.89 -10.21
CA MET A 964 13.81 -20.65 -10.32
C MET A 964 14.15 -19.89 -11.61
N ASN A 965 13.14 -19.63 -12.42
CA ASN A 965 13.29 -18.74 -13.56
C ASN A 965 12.98 -17.31 -13.13
N GLU A 966 13.99 -16.54 -12.83
CA GLU A 966 13.94 -15.20 -12.26
C GLU A 966 13.29 -14.17 -13.19
N SER A 967 13.45 -14.32 -14.50
CA SER A 967 12.88 -13.38 -15.47
C SER A 967 11.35 -13.40 -15.50
N MET A 968 10.73 -14.43 -14.91
CA MET A 968 9.29 -14.66 -14.96
C MET A 968 8.63 -14.70 -13.58
N ASN A 969 9.37 -14.47 -12.49
CA ASN A 969 8.86 -14.66 -11.12
C ASN A 969 8.18 -16.04 -10.93
N THR A 970 8.66 -17.07 -11.62
CA THR A 970 8.14 -18.42 -11.57
C THR A 970 9.11 -19.32 -10.85
N PHE A 971 8.60 -20.05 -9.87
CA PHE A 971 9.36 -21.10 -9.20
C PHE A 971 9.28 -22.39 -10.02
N ASN A 972 10.40 -23.06 -10.25
CA ASN A 972 10.39 -24.45 -10.69
C ASN A 972 9.98 -25.31 -9.50
N THR A 973 8.70 -25.59 -9.47
CA THR A 973 8.12 -26.52 -8.49
C THR A 973 8.00 -27.89 -9.11
N LYS A 974 8.15 -28.94 -8.32
CA LYS A 974 7.57 -30.23 -8.72
C LYS A 974 6.09 -30.04 -8.91
N SER A 975 5.67 -30.06 -10.14
CA SER A 975 4.29 -29.84 -10.50
C SER A 975 3.82 -30.98 -11.37
N GLU A 976 2.61 -31.38 -11.15
CA GLU A 976 1.91 -32.34 -12.01
C GLU A 976 0.77 -31.62 -12.72
N ASN A 977 0.53 -31.98 -13.96
CA ASN A 977 -0.68 -31.56 -14.64
C ASN A 977 -1.82 -32.46 -14.16
N ARG A 978 -2.77 -31.89 -13.43
CA ARG A 978 -3.96 -32.57 -12.95
C ARG A 978 -5.22 -31.95 -13.50
N ALA A 979 -6.16 -32.82 -13.86
CA ALA A 979 -7.50 -32.43 -14.23
C ALA A 979 -8.17 -31.72 -13.04
N ASN A 980 -8.84 -30.59 -13.28
CA ASN A 980 -9.54 -29.87 -12.25
C ASN A 980 -11.03 -30.22 -12.25
N VAL A 981 -11.52 -30.74 -11.15
CA VAL A 981 -12.87 -31.23 -11.01
C VAL A 981 -13.96 -30.15 -11.09
N VAL A 982 -13.64 -28.91 -10.71
CA VAL A 982 -14.58 -27.76 -10.81
C VAL A 982 -14.80 -27.41 -12.28
N GLY A 983 -13.73 -27.27 -13.07
CA GLY A 983 -13.87 -27.05 -14.51
C GLY A 983 -14.55 -28.18 -15.24
N GLN A 984 -14.30 -29.43 -14.84
CA GLN A 984 -14.99 -30.63 -15.36
C GLN A 984 -16.48 -30.61 -15.04
N GLN A 985 -16.86 -30.29 -13.79
CA GLN A 985 -18.28 -30.21 -13.40
C GLN A 985 -18.98 -29.06 -14.11
N LEU A 986 -18.29 -27.90 -14.31
CA LEU A 986 -18.85 -26.78 -15.07
C LEU A 986 -19.17 -27.21 -16.51
N LEU A 987 -18.28 -27.96 -17.18
CA LEU A 987 -18.56 -28.50 -18.51
C LEU A 987 -19.80 -29.37 -18.51
N LEU A 988 -19.90 -30.29 -17.55
CA LEU A 988 -21.07 -31.17 -17.45
C LEU A 988 -22.37 -30.39 -17.21
N ASN A 989 -22.29 -29.30 -16.44
CA ASN A 989 -23.45 -28.43 -16.21
C ASN A 989 -23.84 -27.65 -17.48
N LEU A 990 -22.87 -27.20 -18.30
CA LEU A 990 -23.16 -26.59 -19.60
C LEU A 990 -23.91 -27.53 -20.52
N LEU A 991 -23.54 -28.81 -20.51
CA LEU A 991 -24.26 -29.84 -21.30
C LEU A 991 -25.69 -30.13 -20.78
N LYS A 992 -25.94 -29.98 -19.48
CA LYS A 992 -27.30 -30.07 -18.89
C LYS A 992 -28.21 -28.93 -19.33
N GLU A 993 -27.63 -27.78 -19.66
CA GLU A 993 -28.36 -26.60 -20.06
C GLU A 993 -29.02 -26.74 -21.47
N VAL A 994 -28.61 -27.76 -22.26
CA VAL A 994 -29.15 -28.03 -23.58
C VAL A 994 -30.68 -28.17 -23.56
N TYR A 995 -31.25 -28.73 -22.49
CA TYR A 995 -32.70 -29.01 -22.37
C TYR A 995 -33.46 -27.94 -21.57
N ARG A 996 -32.86 -26.87 -21.20
CA ARG A 996 -33.50 -25.75 -20.51
C ARG A 996 -33.68 -24.56 -21.45
#